data_fb9d199f50aeff18dcf66e2fc31d2166
#
_entry.id   fb9d199f50aeff18dcf66e2fc31d2166
#
_cell.length_a   1.000
_cell.length_b   1.000
_cell.length_c   1.000
_cell.angle_alpha   90.00
_cell.angle_beta   90.00
_cell.angle_gamma   90.00
#
_symmetry.space_group_name_H-M   'P 1'
#
loop_
_entity.id
_entity.type
_entity.pdbx_description
1 polymer ?
#
loop_
_entity_poly.entity_id
_entity_poly.type
_entity_poly.pdbx_seq_one_letter_code
_entity_poly.pdbx_strand_id
1 'polypeptide(L)'
;LRERFLAQKLSDFNAAIPQNILDIEDKIRSNIFSWRGQFSPQLIEKLLFLYCPKNAKVLDPFAGSGTVLYEAACLGLSSIGCEVNPAAWILSRTYQLLNLQLEKREKLINSLTEKLENYFPTHKSFENLRSCGLDVVEFEKTISDLYKKVNSFEEIILDTFVILLDLANNKLTTEHIHATFYKLCQVIKNFPYSQAPLTSLLGDARCIPIEADTIDFVVTSPPYINVFNYHQNYRRSAEALGWDLLKIAKSEIGSNRANRGNRFLTVIQYCLDMALVLRELQRVCKSDARIIFVVGHESNVLGVPFYNAEIISELSAKSNLFDLNIIQKRIFKNRFGKIIREDLLNLSNKSSNLSVEELDEISRNIAHKVLSNGLAIVPEQNKPALMQAIEKIPDLGKSPLYSYQVTNYYQKSLRSFSAKDTTMPQLPTPHYDKLIACLKNPRLPEADKERVEEAVTRYRQWIQKLEAVEQGGPDTLEELVGATNKYKRFIELDLIFDSPGNFLYRQKGQLKLDNTILEEFLPQVIYRSLRGIENSFEIGPKSTFSGLSFLSSLGNPGQGGEPTLRTKNQDFVLGKKLYLKTSFDSQFTNSKLIESHLGYVCSECKTNLDKTMFQEAVATSRDLKIAVPSSLYFLVCEFLDMTPVSITATQIDDVLIVRKSRRLSANIRQEYKTPESRMQYRQEYADFLDASKYYADVFQRMIDKIQTLVDDTAPGVDHVLRRGHF
;
A
#
# COMPACT_ATOMS: atom_id res chain seq x y z
N LEU A 1 -15.52 -23.22 36.28
CA LEU A 1 -15.82 -21.80 36.03
C LEU A 1 -16.70 -21.58 34.78
N ARG A 2 -16.51 -22.38 33.68
CA ARG A 2 -17.32 -22.28 32.45
C ARG A 2 -18.83 -22.55 32.69
N GLU A 3 -19.20 -23.45 33.57
CA GLU A 3 -20.60 -23.84 33.78
C GLU A 3 -21.44 -22.86 34.64
N ARG A 4 -20.82 -22.07 35.51
CA ARG A 4 -21.49 -21.08 36.35
C ARG A 4 -21.93 -19.78 35.63
N PHE A 5 -21.39 -19.50 34.47
CA PHE A 5 -21.67 -18.27 33.68
C PHE A 5 -22.70 -18.48 32.56
N LEU A 6 -23.18 -19.71 32.32
CA LEU A 6 -24.16 -20.03 31.27
C LEU A 6 -25.57 -19.51 31.53
N ALA A 7 -25.83 -18.90 32.67
CA ALA A 7 -27.20 -18.62 33.13
C ALA A 7 -27.73 -17.22 32.79
N GLN A 8 -26.98 -16.28 32.27
CA GLN A 8 -27.49 -14.95 31.94
C GLN A 8 -26.86 -14.37 30.67
N LYS A 9 -27.30 -14.85 29.50
CA LYS A 9 -27.23 -14.00 28.30
C LYS A 9 -28.23 -12.88 28.49
N LEU A 10 -27.78 -11.63 28.30
CA LEU A 10 -28.67 -10.49 28.18
C LEU A 10 -29.56 -10.74 26.95
N SER A 11 -30.82 -11.08 27.16
CA SER A 11 -31.81 -11.27 26.09
C SER A 11 -32.22 -9.94 25.45
N ASP A 12 -31.91 -8.83 26.12
CA ASP A 12 -32.13 -7.47 25.64
C ASP A 12 -30.81 -6.83 25.28
N PHE A 13 -30.65 -6.48 24.03
CA PHE A 13 -29.51 -5.78 23.48
C PHE A 13 -29.26 -4.39 24.09
N ASN A 14 -30.27 -3.80 24.72
CA ASN A 14 -30.21 -2.50 25.36
C ASN A 14 -29.94 -2.59 26.87
N ALA A 15 -29.79 -3.81 27.40
CA ALA A 15 -29.53 -3.99 28.82
C ALA A 15 -28.09 -3.53 29.16
N ALA A 16 -27.98 -2.74 30.21
CA ALA A 16 -26.72 -2.31 30.74
C ALA A 16 -25.92 -3.47 31.37
N ILE A 17 -24.62 -3.53 31.14
CA ILE A 17 -23.73 -4.45 31.85
C ILE A 17 -23.57 -3.96 33.29
N PRO A 18 -23.68 -4.84 34.31
CA PRO A 18 -23.42 -4.47 35.69
C PRO A 18 -22.03 -3.83 35.85
N GLN A 19 -21.96 -2.73 36.61
CA GLN A 19 -20.76 -1.89 36.72
C GLN A 19 -19.54 -2.69 37.23
N ASN A 20 -19.71 -3.57 38.18
CA ASN A 20 -18.64 -4.42 38.71
C ASN A 20 -18.04 -5.37 37.66
N ILE A 21 -18.83 -5.77 36.66
CA ILE A 21 -18.35 -6.58 35.51
C ILE A 21 -17.57 -5.72 34.55
N LEU A 22 -17.99 -4.47 34.33
CA LEU A 22 -17.29 -3.52 33.42
C LEU A 22 -15.96 -3.06 33.99
N ASP A 23 -15.89 -2.69 35.26
CA ASP A 23 -14.70 -2.08 35.86
C ASP A 23 -13.55 -3.08 36.03
N ILE A 24 -13.86 -4.37 36.17
CA ILE A 24 -12.89 -5.48 36.32
C ILE A 24 -11.85 -5.13 37.39
N GLU A 25 -12.26 -5.14 38.64
CA GLU A 25 -11.39 -4.83 39.77
C GLU A 25 -10.23 -5.83 39.86
N ASP A 26 -10.51 -7.12 39.69
CA ASP A 26 -9.53 -8.19 39.74
C ASP A 26 -9.00 -8.56 38.34
N LYS A 27 -7.81 -8.08 38.02
CA LYS A 27 -7.11 -8.41 36.78
C LYS A 27 -6.33 -9.72 36.93
N ILE A 28 -6.91 -10.82 36.49
CA ILE A 28 -6.30 -12.17 36.58
C ILE A 28 -5.57 -12.57 35.28
N ARG A 29 -5.76 -11.86 34.19
CA ARG A 29 -5.12 -12.14 32.89
C ARG A 29 -4.53 -10.87 32.27
N SER A 30 -3.40 -11.02 31.59
CA SER A 30 -2.76 -9.99 30.77
C SER A 30 -2.81 -10.39 29.30
N ASN A 31 -2.64 -9.42 28.41
CA ASN A 31 -2.44 -9.70 26.99
C ASN A 31 -1.17 -10.52 26.74
N ILE A 32 -1.22 -11.37 25.74
CA ILE A 32 -0.10 -12.24 25.35
C ILE A 32 1.02 -11.39 24.74
N PHE A 33 0.66 -10.50 23.80
CA PHE A 33 1.58 -9.56 23.20
C PHE A 33 1.33 -8.15 23.73
N SER A 34 2.41 -7.43 24.07
CA SER A 34 2.31 -6.07 24.61
C SER A 34 2.08 -5.07 23.48
N TRP A 35 1.06 -4.22 23.64
CA TRP A 35 0.76 -3.11 22.73
C TRP A 35 0.24 -1.90 23.53
N ARG A 36 0.56 -0.68 23.12
CA ARG A 36 0.04 0.51 23.81
C ARG A 36 -1.43 0.74 23.45
N GLY A 37 -2.25 1.02 24.47
CA GLY A 37 -3.68 1.27 24.27
C GLY A 37 -4.52 0.01 24.01
N GLN A 38 -3.98 -1.18 24.26
CA GLN A 38 -4.72 -2.43 24.05
C GLN A 38 -5.80 -2.69 25.11
N PHE A 39 -6.81 -3.43 24.73
CA PHE A 39 -7.88 -3.87 25.60
C PHE A 39 -7.44 -4.74 26.80
N SER A 40 -8.24 -4.74 27.85
CA SER A 40 -8.21 -5.82 28.83
C SER A 40 -8.82 -7.10 28.22
N PRO A 41 -8.11 -8.25 28.22
CA PRO A 41 -8.67 -9.52 27.73
C PRO A 41 -9.98 -9.90 28.40
N GLN A 42 -10.08 -9.68 29.73
CA GLN A 42 -11.28 -9.96 30.50
C GLN A 42 -12.48 -9.10 30.09
N LEU A 43 -12.25 -7.84 29.69
CA LEU A 43 -13.32 -6.98 29.17
C LEU A 43 -13.89 -7.54 27.89
N ILE A 44 -13.00 -7.88 26.94
CA ILE A 44 -13.40 -8.42 25.64
C ILE A 44 -14.13 -9.77 25.80
N GLU A 45 -13.62 -10.67 26.66
CA GLU A 45 -14.31 -11.91 27.00
C GLU A 45 -15.74 -11.64 27.48
N LYS A 46 -15.95 -10.66 28.39
CA LYS A 46 -17.28 -10.32 28.90
C LYS A 46 -18.18 -9.69 27.84
N LEU A 47 -17.67 -8.78 27.02
CA LEU A 47 -18.45 -8.16 25.93
C LEU A 47 -18.90 -9.19 24.90
N LEU A 48 -17.98 -10.08 24.47
CA LEU A 48 -18.32 -11.16 23.55
C LEU A 48 -19.31 -12.16 24.17
N PHE A 49 -19.12 -12.51 25.43
CA PHE A 49 -20.02 -13.46 26.12
C PHE A 49 -21.42 -12.89 26.27
N LEU A 50 -21.56 -11.62 26.69
CA LEU A 50 -22.85 -11.02 27.03
C LEU A 50 -23.63 -10.55 25.80
N TYR A 51 -22.95 -9.94 24.84
CA TYR A 51 -23.61 -9.28 23.73
C TYR A 51 -23.50 -9.99 22.38
N CYS A 52 -22.44 -10.80 22.17
CA CYS A 52 -22.23 -11.39 20.85
C CYS A 52 -23.20 -12.56 20.59
N PRO A 53 -23.93 -12.60 19.47
CA PRO A 53 -24.76 -13.74 19.09
C PRO A 53 -23.95 -15.03 18.96
N LYS A 54 -24.61 -16.21 19.13
CA LYS A 54 -23.96 -17.49 18.84
C LYS A 54 -23.65 -17.58 17.36
N ASN A 55 -22.48 -18.14 17.04
CA ASN A 55 -21.99 -18.31 15.66
C ASN A 55 -21.80 -16.99 14.88
N ALA A 56 -21.77 -15.85 15.56
CA ALA A 56 -21.54 -14.56 14.95
C ALA A 56 -20.13 -14.45 14.35
N LYS A 57 -20.03 -13.70 13.27
CA LYS A 57 -18.77 -13.26 12.69
C LYS A 57 -18.39 -11.91 13.31
N VAL A 58 -17.32 -11.91 14.08
CA VAL A 58 -16.84 -10.75 14.84
C VAL A 58 -15.84 -9.96 14.02
N LEU A 59 -15.93 -8.62 14.05
CA LEU A 59 -14.94 -7.72 13.44
C LEU A 59 -14.34 -6.80 14.51
N ASP A 60 -13.01 -6.62 14.45
CA ASP A 60 -12.29 -5.52 15.10
C ASP A 60 -11.56 -4.70 14.02
N PRO A 61 -12.09 -3.52 13.60
CA PRO A 61 -11.47 -2.68 12.59
C PRO A 61 -10.20 -1.94 13.05
N PHE A 62 -9.86 -2.01 14.35
CA PHE A 62 -8.65 -1.46 14.96
C PHE A 62 -7.98 -2.51 15.84
N ALA A 63 -7.65 -3.65 15.23
CA ALA A 63 -7.29 -4.88 15.94
C ALA A 63 -6.07 -4.76 16.88
N GLY A 64 -5.19 -3.78 16.67
CA GLY A 64 -3.98 -3.65 17.47
C GLY A 64 -3.19 -4.96 17.51
N SER A 65 -2.79 -5.39 18.69
CA SER A 65 -2.12 -6.69 18.87
C SER A 65 -3.07 -7.90 18.87
N GLY A 66 -4.38 -7.75 18.55
CA GLY A 66 -5.31 -8.83 18.31
C GLY A 66 -6.03 -9.39 19.53
N THR A 67 -6.25 -8.61 20.58
CA THR A 67 -6.95 -9.09 21.80
C THR A 67 -8.35 -9.64 21.48
N VAL A 68 -9.10 -8.94 20.62
CA VAL A 68 -10.45 -9.40 20.21
C VAL A 68 -10.38 -10.72 19.45
N LEU A 69 -9.40 -10.86 18.54
CA LEU A 69 -9.22 -12.08 17.76
C LEU A 69 -8.94 -13.29 18.65
N TYR A 70 -8.05 -13.12 19.64
CA TYR A 70 -7.72 -14.17 20.59
C TYR A 70 -8.93 -14.60 21.43
N GLU A 71 -9.62 -13.64 22.03
CA GLU A 71 -10.78 -13.93 22.90
C GLU A 71 -11.96 -14.52 22.10
N ALA A 72 -12.21 -14.04 20.89
CA ALA A 72 -13.22 -14.61 20.00
C ALA A 72 -12.90 -16.07 19.64
N ALA A 73 -11.64 -16.38 19.30
CA ALA A 73 -11.21 -17.74 19.02
C ALA A 73 -11.35 -18.67 20.24
N CYS A 74 -11.05 -18.18 21.46
CA CYS A 74 -11.26 -18.91 22.70
C CYS A 74 -12.74 -19.25 22.97
N LEU A 75 -13.64 -18.40 22.48
CA LEU A 75 -15.09 -18.60 22.59
C LEU A 75 -15.69 -19.38 21.40
N GLY A 76 -14.85 -19.79 20.43
CA GLY A 76 -15.30 -20.49 19.23
C GLY A 76 -16.06 -19.60 18.23
N LEU A 77 -15.82 -18.29 18.23
CA LEU A 77 -16.42 -17.32 17.33
C LEU A 77 -15.48 -17.04 16.14
N SER A 78 -16.03 -16.99 14.93
CA SER A 78 -15.31 -16.53 13.75
C SER A 78 -14.95 -15.06 13.90
N SER A 79 -13.71 -14.67 13.56
CA SER A 79 -13.27 -13.30 13.77
C SER A 79 -12.37 -12.78 12.67
N ILE A 80 -12.52 -11.47 12.39
CA ILE A 80 -11.68 -10.70 11.47
C ILE A 80 -11.12 -9.50 12.24
N GLY A 81 -9.82 -9.26 12.14
CA GLY A 81 -9.18 -8.03 12.59
C GLY A 81 -8.64 -7.25 11.41
N CYS A 82 -8.77 -5.94 11.41
CA CYS A 82 -8.12 -5.04 10.45
C CYS A 82 -7.20 -4.09 11.21
N GLU A 83 -5.94 -3.94 10.74
CA GLU A 83 -4.95 -3.12 11.41
C GLU A 83 -4.06 -2.41 10.38
N VAL A 84 -3.89 -1.10 10.55
CA VAL A 84 -3.09 -0.28 9.64
C VAL A 84 -1.59 -0.31 9.99
N ASN A 85 -1.25 -0.56 11.25
CA ASN A 85 0.13 -0.61 11.71
C ASN A 85 0.72 -2.01 11.56
N PRO A 86 1.76 -2.20 10.71
CA PRO A 86 2.32 -3.52 10.46
C PRO A 86 2.85 -4.24 11.70
N ALA A 87 3.44 -3.53 12.66
CA ALA A 87 3.94 -4.16 13.87
C ALA A 87 2.79 -4.76 14.72
N ALA A 88 1.69 -4.03 14.85
CA ALA A 88 0.49 -4.53 15.52
C ALA A 88 -0.18 -5.67 14.73
N TRP A 89 -0.30 -5.50 13.42
CA TRP A 89 -0.84 -6.53 12.54
C TRP A 89 -0.04 -7.84 12.60
N ILE A 90 1.29 -7.79 12.61
CA ILE A 90 2.15 -8.98 12.77
C ILE A 90 1.81 -9.70 14.08
N LEU A 91 1.70 -8.97 15.20
CA LEU A 91 1.32 -9.55 16.47
C LEU A 91 -0.07 -10.19 16.43
N SER A 92 -1.06 -9.51 15.84
CA SER A 92 -2.42 -10.03 15.72
C SER A 92 -2.53 -11.22 14.76
N ARG A 93 -1.72 -11.25 13.70
CA ARG A 93 -1.63 -12.34 12.74
C ARG A 93 -1.14 -13.65 13.39
N THR A 94 -0.32 -13.55 14.42
CA THR A 94 0.18 -14.73 15.16
C THR A 94 -0.96 -15.61 15.69
N TYR A 95 -2.10 -15.00 16.04
CA TYR A 95 -3.24 -15.74 16.52
C TYR A 95 -3.93 -16.64 15.46
N GLN A 96 -3.61 -16.50 14.18
CA GLN A 96 -4.05 -17.46 13.15
C GLN A 96 -3.51 -18.88 13.42
N LEU A 97 -2.43 -18.99 14.18
CA LEU A 97 -1.89 -20.29 14.63
C LEU A 97 -2.81 -21.03 15.62
N LEU A 98 -3.83 -20.37 16.21
CA LEU A 98 -4.88 -21.05 17.00
C LEU A 98 -5.69 -22.03 16.12
N ASN A 99 -5.80 -21.80 14.83
CA ASN A 99 -6.47 -22.71 13.91
C ASN A 99 -5.63 -23.95 13.53
N LEU A 100 -4.40 -24.06 14.04
CA LEU A 100 -3.57 -25.25 13.90
C LEU A 100 -3.58 -26.10 15.17
N GLN A 101 -3.67 -27.41 15.02
CA GLN A 101 -3.50 -28.36 16.13
C GLN A 101 -2.08 -28.29 16.68
N LEU A 102 -1.88 -28.70 17.94
CA LEU A 102 -0.61 -28.62 18.66
C LEU A 102 0.54 -29.30 17.88
N GLU A 103 0.31 -30.49 17.35
CA GLU A 103 1.31 -31.25 16.61
C GLU A 103 1.82 -30.51 15.36
N LYS A 104 0.93 -29.79 14.69
CA LYS A 104 1.33 -28.96 13.53
C LYS A 104 2.15 -27.76 13.97
N ARG A 105 1.76 -27.09 15.06
CA ARG A 105 2.54 -25.97 15.63
C ARG A 105 3.91 -26.41 16.09
N GLU A 106 4.02 -27.56 16.74
CA GLU A 106 5.31 -28.11 17.17
C GLU A 106 6.22 -28.45 16.00
N LYS A 107 5.69 -29.02 14.91
CA LYS A 107 6.47 -29.25 13.68
C LYS A 107 7.03 -27.95 13.09
N LEU A 108 6.22 -26.89 13.03
CA LEU A 108 6.66 -25.58 12.55
C LEU A 108 7.76 -24.99 13.46
N ILE A 109 7.57 -25.05 14.77
CA ILE A 109 8.53 -24.56 15.76
C ILE A 109 9.86 -25.32 15.63
N ASN A 110 9.83 -26.65 15.55
CA ASN A 110 11.04 -27.47 15.47
C ASN A 110 11.80 -27.19 14.16
N SER A 111 11.10 -27.12 13.02
CA SER A 111 11.70 -26.79 11.74
C SER A 111 12.35 -25.38 11.75
N LEU A 112 11.67 -24.40 12.35
CA LEU A 112 12.21 -23.04 12.43
C LEU A 112 13.36 -22.95 13.45
N THR A 113 13.34 -23.75 14.53
CA THR A 113 14.43 -23.85 15.49
C THR A 113 15.71 -24.36 14.82
N GLU A 114 15.65 -25.45 14.05
CA GLU A 114 16.78 -25.99 13.31
C GLU A 114 17.35 -24.95 12.31
N LYS A 115 16.48 -24.25 11.60
CA LYS A 115 16.91 -23.20 10.68
C LYS A 115 17.59 -22.03 11.40
N LEU A 116 17.04 -21.59 12.53
CA LEU A 116 17.60 -20.51 13.35
C LEU A 116 18.97 -20.86 13.95
N GLU A 117 19.14 -22.11 14.43
CA GLU A 117 20.42 -22.59 14.99
C GLU A 117 21.54 -22.61 13.94
N ASN A 118 21.23 -22.85 12.66
CA ASN A 118 22.20 -22.76 11.57
C ASN A 118 22.78 -21.36 11.37
N TYR A 119 21.97 -20.31 11.65
CA TYR A 119 22.38 -18.92 11.50
C TYR A 119 22.90 -18.29 12.79
N PHE A 120 22.36 -18.70 13.95
CA PHE A 120 22.71 -18.22 15.27
C PHE A 120 23.08 -19.41 16.19
N PRO A 121 24.22 -20.09 15.95
CA PRO A 121 24.58 -21.30 16.70
C PRO A 121 24.84 -21.03 18.18
N THR A 122 24.24 -21.87 19.04
CA THR A 122 24.44 -21.82 20.49
C THR A 122 25.81 -22.29 20.93
N HIS A 123 26.53 -23.09 20.12
CA HIS A 123 27.81 -23.74 20.41
C HIS A 123 28.95 -23.16 19.56
N LYS A 124 29.30 -21.88 19.74
CA LYS A 124 30.68 -21.46 19.44
C LYS A 124 31.42 -21.30 20.77
N SER A 125 32.49 -22.11 20.92
CA SER A 125 33.37 -22.21 22.08
C SER A 125 33.50 -20.91 22.90
N PHE A 126 33.24 -21.04 24.19
CA PHE A 126 33.05 -20.01 25.22
C PHE A 126 34.22 -19.02 25.42
N GLU A 127 35.30 -19.09 24.68
CA GLU A 127 36.52 -18.32 25.01
C GLU A 127 36.66 -16.95 24.29
N ASN A 128 35.90 -16.67 23.22
CA ASN A 128 36.08 -15.40 22.48
C ASN A 128 34.85 -14.55 22.18
N LEU A 129 33.69 -14.82 22.82
CA LEU A 129 32.44 -14.08 22.55
C LEU A 129 31.76 -13.47 23.80
N ARG A 130 32.60 -12.95 24.73
CA ARG A 130 32.04 -12.02 25.76
C ARG A 130 31.71 -10.70 25.10
N SER A 131 30.40 -10.50 24.86
CA SER A 131 29.73 -9.20 24.65
C SER A 131 29.95 -8.43 23.33
N CYS A 132 30.24 -9.02 22.20
CA CYS A 132 30.02 -8.34 20.93
C CYS A 132 28.52 -8.41 20.56
N GLY A 133 27.81 -7.26 20.64
CA GLY A 133 26.47 -7.14 20.07
C GLY A 133 26.55 -7.41 18.55
N LEU A 134 25.60 -8.18 18.03
CA LEU A 134 25.45 -8.35 16.58
C LEU A 134 25.11 -7.01 15.94
N ASP A 135 25.74 -6.72 14.79
CA ASP A 135 25.36 -5.56 14.00
C ASP A 135 23.93 -5.76 13.43
N VAL A 136 23.11 -4.75 13.54
CA VAL A 136 21.71 -4.79 13.08
C VAL A 136 21.65 -5.05 11.56
N VAL A 137 22.58 -4.52 10.78
CA VAL A 137 22.63 -4.71 9.32
C VAL A 137 22.96 -6.18 8.98
N GLU A 138 23.90 -6.79 9.71
CA GLU A 138 24.23 -8.20 9.55
C GLU A 138 23.05 -9.10 9.95
N PHE A 139 22.35 -8.74 11.03
CA PHE A 139 21.13 -9.41 11.43
C PHE A 139 20.03 -9.32 10.36
N GLU A 140 19.78 -8.13 9.81
CA GLU A 140 18.78 -7.91 8.74
C GLU A 140 19.11 -8.79 7.52
N LYS A 141 20.37 -8.88 7.11
CA LYS A 141 20.80 -9.74 6.01
C LYS A 141 20.57 -11.23 6.33
N THR A 142 20.93 -11.65 7.54
CA THR A 142 20.76 -13.03 8.00
C THR A 142 19.29 -13.43 8.03
N ILE A 143 18.43 -12.57 8.56
CA ILE A 143 16.98 -12.76 8.57
C ILE A 143 16.44 -12.81 7.14
N SER A 144 16.92 -11.95 6.24
CA SER A 144 16.52 -11.98 4.82
C SER A 144 16.83 -13.34 4.16
N ASP A 145 17.98 -13.93 4.46
CA ASP A 145 18.33 -15.26 3.94
C ASP A 145 17.49 -16.37 4.57
N LEU A 146 17.13 -16.24 5.84
CA LEU A 146 16.24 -17.18 6.52
C LEU A 146 14.83 -17.18 5.91
N TYR A 147 14.31 -16.02 5.52
CA TYR A 147 12.99 -15.92 4.87
C TYR A 147 12.89 -16.70 3.55
N LYS A 148 13.99 -16.86 2.81
CA LYS A 148 14.03 -17.67 1.57
C LYS A 148 13.78 -19.15 1.83
N LYS A 149 13.90 -19.62 3.09
CA LYS A 149 13.87 -21.02 3.51
C LYS A 149 12.65 -21.39 4.35
N VAL A 150 11.80 -20.44 4.70
CA VAL A 150 10.62 -20.64 5.54
C VAL A 150 9.34 -20.74 4.70
N ASN A 151 8.38 -21.54 5.17
CA ASN A 151 7.04 -21.57 4.63
C ASN A 151 6.18 -20.46 5.26
N SER A 152 4.98 -20.24 4.73
CA SER A 152 4.08 -19.18 5.14
C SER A 152 3.66 -19.19 6.63
N PHE A 153 3.58 -20.36 7.27
CA PHE A 153 3.27 -20.45 8.71
C PHE A 153 4.50 -20.20 9.58
N GLU A 154 5.67 -20.68 9.13
CA GLU A 154 6.94 -20.37 9.78
C GLU A 154 7.26 -18.87 9.70
N GLU A 155 6.86 -18.22 8.60
CA GLU A 155 6.98 -16.78 8.41
C GLU A 155 6.19 -16.00 9.47
N ILE A 156 4.96 -16.42 9.81
CA ILE A 156 4.17 -15.79 10.89
C ILE A 156 4.97 -15.80 12.19
N ILE A 157 5.63 -16.92 12.50
CA ILE A 157 6.44 -17.06 13.72
C ILE A 157 7.68 -16.17 13.63
N LEU A 158 8.34 -16.15 12.48
CA LEU A 158 9.55 -15.37 12.25
C LEU A 158 9.29 -13.86 12.30
N ASP A 159 8.22 -13.38 11.65
CA ASP A 159 7.80 -11.97 11.73
C ASP A 159 7.58 -11.55 13.19
N THR A 160 6.81 -12.35 13.91
CA THR A 160 6.51 -12.09 15.32
C THR A 160 7.76 -12.09 16.18
N PHE A 161 8.66 -13.02 15.93
CA PHE A 161 9.96 -13.10 16.59
C PHE A 161 10.77 -11.82 16.40
N VAL A 162 10.89 -11.31 15.15
CA VAL A 162 11.63 -10.07 14.86
C VAL A 162 10.97 -8.85 15.54
N ILE A 163 9.65 -8.78 15.56
CA ILE A 163 8.95 -7.72 16.31
C ILE A 163 9.28 -7.78 17.80
N LEU A 164 9.23 -8.98 18.41
CA LEU A 164 9.46 -9.19 19.84
C LEU A 164 10.92 -9.01 20.28
N LEU A 165 11.89 -9.02 19.36
CA LEU A 165 13.26 -8.63 19.66
C LEU A 165 13.37 -7.18 20.14
N ASP A 166 12.42 -6.33 19.75
CA ASP A 166 12.33 -4.92 20.12
C ASP A 166 13.70 -4.20 19.98
N LEU A 167 14.20 -4.17 18.75
CA LEU A 167 15.53 -3.70 18.37
C LEU A 167 15.84 -2.23 18.78
N ALA A 168 14.84 -1.46 19.17
CA ALA A 168 15.04 -0.11 19.69
C ALA A 168 15.43 -0.09 21.18
N ASN A 169 14.95 -1.05 21.96
CA ASN A 169 15.06 -1.06 23.41
C ASN A 169 16.04 -2.11 23.95
N ASN A 170 16.43 -3.09 23.12
CA ASN A 170 17.29 -4.19 23.54
C ASN A 170 18.56 -4.25 22.68
N LYS A 171 19.66 -4.64 23.31
CA LYS A 171 20.88 -5.02 22.58
C LYS A 171 20.67 -6.37 21.90
N LEU A 172 21.04 -6.45 20.63
CA LEU A 172 20.96 -7.67 19.86
C LEU A 172 22.15 -8.56 20.19
N THR A 173 21.93 -9.55 21.06
CA THR A 173 22.91 -10.59 21.40
C THR A 173 22.36 -11.97 21.08
N THR A 174 23.23 -12.96 20.92
CA THR A 174 22.81 -14.35 20.66
C THR A 174 21.88 -14.86 21.77
N GLU A 175 22.17 -14.54 23.03
CA GLU A 175 21.32 -14.91 24.16
C GLU A 175 19.95 -14.27 24.11
N HIS A 176 19.86 -12.99 23.72
CA HIS A 176 18.58 -12.30 23.58
C HIS A 176 17.75 -12.89 22.43
N ILE A 177 18.39 -13.23 21.31
CA ILE A 177 17.77 -13.90 20.16
C ILE A 177 17.14 -15.22 20.59
N HIS A 178 17.93 -16.11 21.20
CA HIS A 178 17.44 -17.42 21.64
C HIS A 178 16.38 -17.32 22.74
N ALA A 179 16.57 -16.44 23.73
CA ALA A 179 15.61 -16.27 24.81
C ALA A 179 14.27 -15.76 24.31
N THR A 180 14.28 -14.80 23.37
CA THR A 180 13.06 -14.25 22.76
C THR A 180 12.35 -15.29 21.92
N PHE A 181 13.09 -16.02 21.08
CA PHE A 181 12.52 -17.08 20.26
C PHE A 181 11.92 -18.21 21.11
N TYR A 182 12.65 -18.67 22.14
CA TYR A 182 12.16 -19.69 23.06
C TYR A 182 10.85 -19.25 23.75
N LYS A 183 10.79 -18.02 24.26
CA LYS A 183 9.55 -17.49 24.88
C LYS A 183 8.38 -17.48 23.91
N LEU A 184 8.60 -17.05 22.67
CA LEU A 184 7.58 -17.07 21.62
C LEU A 184 7.11 -18.50 21.34
N CYS A 185 8.02 -19.47 21.22
CA CYS A 185 7.70 -20.87 21.01
C CYS A 185 6.81 -21.42 22.13
N GLN A 186 7.11 -21.10 23.39
CA GLN A 186 6.30 -21.50 24.54
C GLN A 186 4.89 -20.89 24.48
N VAL A 187 4.79 -19.62 24.09
CA VAL A 187 3.50 -18.94 23.90
C VAL A 187 2.66 -19.66 22.83
N ILE A 188 3.25 -19.96 21.68
CA ILE A 188 2.54 -20.60 20.54
C ILE A 188 2.15 -22.04 20.89
N LYS A 189 2.99 -22.81 21.59
CA LYS A 189 2.63 -24.15 22.08
C LYS A 189 1.41 -24.12 22.99
N ASN A 190 1.32 -23.13 23.86
CA ASN A 190 0.23 -22.97 24.84
C ASN A 190 -1.05 -22.34 24.26
N PHE A 191 -1.10 -21.99 22.98
CA PHE A 191 -2.34 -21.51 22.37
C PHE A 191 -3.43 -22.59 22.42
N PRO A 192 -4.66 -22.24 22.81
CA PRO A 192 -5.80 -23.15 22.65
C PRO A 192 -6.04 -23.42 21.17
N TYR A 193 -6.60 -24.57 20.85
CA TYR A 193 -7.04 -24.86 19.49
C TYR A 193 -8.44 -24.30 19.26
N SER A 194 -8.65 -23.62 18.14
CA SER A 194 -9.97 -23.14 17.71
C SER A 194 -10.28 -23.60 16.29
N GLN A 195 -11.49 -24.14 16.10
CA GLN A 195 -12.01 -24.48 14.78
C GLN A 195 -12.61 -23.25 14.06
N ALA A 196 -12.98 -22.21 14.82
CA ALA A 196 -13.56 -21.01 14.27
C ALA A 196 -12.51 -20.24 13.45
N PRO A 197 -12.80 -19.87 12.18
CA PRO A 197 -11.87 -19.14 11.34
C PRO A 197 -11.45 -17.80 11.96
N LEU A 198 -10.15 -17.54 11.94
CA LEU A 198 -9.55 -16.29 12.41
C LEU A 198 -8.72 -15.67 11.28
N THR A 199 -8.97 -14.41 10.96
CA THR A 199 -8.25 -13.67 9.92
C THR A 199 -7.76 -12.33 10.46
N SER A 200 -6.50 -12.01 10.24
CA SER A 200 -5.94 -10.69 10.52
C SER A 200 -5.53 -10.03 9.21
N LEU A 201 -6.15 -8.90 8.89
CA LEU A 201 -5.96 -8.13 7.67
C LEU A 201 -5.07 -6.92 7.95
N LEU A 202 -4.10 -6.69 7.08
CA LEU A 202 -3.37 -5.45 7.03
C LEU A 202 -4.15 -4.46 6.17
N GLY A 203 -4.75 -3.44 6.79
CA GLY A 203 -5.67 -2.56 6.08
C GLY A 203 -6.05 -1.32 6.87
N ASP A 204 -6.82 -0.46 6.24
CA ASP A 204 -7.35 0.77 6.81
C ASP A 204 -8.82 0.58 7.18
N ALA A 205 -9.20 0.94 8.40
CA ALA A 205 -10.57 0.81 8.90
C ALA A 205 -11.61 1.64 8.10
N ARG A 206 -11.16 2.58 7.28
CA ARG A 206 -12.00 3.37 6.38
C ARG A 206 -12.29 2.67 5.04
N CYS A 207 -11.61 1.54 4.77
CA CYS A 207 -11.78 0.73 3.57
C CYS A 207 -11.34 -0.71 3.85
N ILE A 208 -12.20 -1.49 4.52
CA ILE A 208 -11.90 -2.86 4.95
C ILE A 208 -12.12 -3.82 3.76
N PRO A 209 -11.13 -4.65 3.41
CA PRO A 209 -11.23 -5.51 2.22
C PRO A 209 -12.06 -6.78 2.48
N ILE A 210 -13.32 -6.60 2.88
CA ILE A 210 -14.32 -7.66 3.06
C ILE A 210 -15.63 -7.30 2.36
N GLU A 211 -16.44 -8.30 2.06
CA GLU A 211 -17.72 -8.12 1.42
C GLU A 211 -18.70 -7.36 2.32
N ALA A 212 -19.63 -6.64 1.70
CA ALA A 212 -20.70 -5.95 2.39
C ALA A 212 -21.63 -6.97 3.07
N ASP A 213 -22.31 -6.52 4.14
CA ASP A 213 -23.38 -7.29 4.81
C ASP A 213 -22.95 -8.67 5.31
N THR A 214 -21.70 -8.78 5.84
CA THR A 214 -21.13 -10.06 6.29
C THR A 214 -20.86 -10.14 7.79
N ILE A 215 -20.84 -9.02 8.52
CA ILE A 215 -20.45 -8.94 9.93
C ILE A 215 -21.67 -8.87 10.82
N ASP A 216 -21.71 -9.72 11.85
CA ASP A 216 -22.78 -9.78 12.84
C ASP A 216 -22.50 -8.95 14.09
N PHE A 217 -21.21 -8.79 14.44
CA PHE A 217 -20.82 -8.13 15.68
C PHE A 217 -19.48 -7.40 15.55
N VAL A 218 -19.44 -6.17 16.00
CA VAL A 218 -18.20 -5.36 16.08
C VAL A 218 -17.89 -5.05 17.54
N VAL A 219 -16.65 -5.29 17.95
CA VAL A 219 -16.13 -4.79 19.23
C VAL A 219 -14.75 -4.21 18.99
N THR A 220 -14.56 -2.92 19.33
CA THR A 220 -13.34 -2.20 18.94
C THR A 220 -13.05 -1.01 19.84
N SER A 221 -11.77 -0.58 19.83
CA SER A 221 -11.33 0.68 20.43
C SER A 221 -10.61 1.51 19.35
N PRO A 222 -11.28 2.48 18.74
CA PRO A 222 -10.64 3.34 17.76
C PRO A 222 -9.51 4.15 18.41
N PRO A 223 -8.53 4.62 17.65
CA PRO A 223 -7.52 5.54 18.14
C PRO A 223 -8.16 6.77 18.76
N TYR A 224 -7.49 7.35 19.78
CA TYR A 224 -7.95 8.57 20.45
C TYR A 224 -7.26 9.80 19.88
N ILE A 225 -7.92 10.96 19.95
CA ILE A 225 -7.37 12.21 19.44
C ILE A 225 -6.07 12.53 20.19
N ASN A 226 -4.94 12.55 19.47
CA ASN A 226 -3.66 13.06 19.92
C ASN A 226 -3.05 12.38 21.19
N VAL A 227 -3.47 11.13 21.50
CA VAL A 227 -3.05 10.43 22.73
C VAL A 227 -1.81 9.56 22.51
N PHE A 228 -1.76 8.78 21.43
CA PHE A 228 -0.69 7.82 21.18
C PHE A 228 -0.03 8.02 19.81
N ASN A 229 1.28 7.83 19.78
CA ASN A 229 2.06 7.70 18.55
C ASN A 229 2.29 6.19 18.30
N TYR A 230 1.31 5.50 17.76
CA TYR A 230 1.33 4.04 17.58
C TYR A 230 2.50 3.58 16.71
N HIS A 231 2.89 4.35 15.70
CA HIS A 231 4.04 4.08 14.83
C HIS A 231 5.40 4.02 15.54
N GLN A 232 5.49 4.41 16.82
CA GLN A 232 6.72 4.29 17.61
C GLN A 232 6.88 2.91 18.26
N ASN A 233 5.77 2.15 18.41
CA ASN A 233 5.83 0.81 19.02
C ASN A 233 6.53 -0.14 18.08
N TYR A 234 7.57 -0.81 18.55
CA TYR A 234 8.39 -1.78 17.79
C TYR A 234 8.89 -1.23 16.44
N ARG A 235 9.01 0.09 16.32
CA ARG A 235 9.31 0.73 15.05
C ARG A 235 10.58 0.18 14.41
N ARG A 236 11.68 0.07 15.16
CA ARG A 236 12.97 -0.40 14.62
C ARG A 236 12.89 -1.84 14.13
N SER A 237 12.18 -2.71 14.85
CA SER A 237 11.94 -4.09 14.44
C SER A 237 11.09 -4.19 13.18
N ALA A 238 10.03 -3.37 13.07
CA ALA A 238 9.22 -3.34 11.87
C ALA A 238 9.97 -2.75 10.66
N GLU A 239 10.81 -1.73 10.87
CA GLU A 239 11.69 -1.18 9.83
C GLU A 239 12.74 -2.23 9.37
N ALA A 240 13.25 -3.08 10.27
CA ALA A 240 14.11 -4.21 9.92
C ALA A 240 13.39 -5.27 9.06
N LEU A 241 12.06 -5.37 9.17
CA LEU A 241 11.20 -6.14 8.28
C LEU A 241 10.82 -5.39 6.98
N GLY A 242 11.39 -4.22 6.76
CA GLY A 242 11.18 -3.42 5.55
C GLY A 242 9.95 -2.51 5.55
N TRP A 243 9.29 -2.30 6.69
CA TRP A 243 8.12 -1.44 6.78
C TRP A 243 8.48 0.04 6.97
N ASP A 244 7.89 0.94 6.18
CA ASP A 244 8.03 2.40 6.38
C ASP A 244 6.95 2.91 7.35
N LEU A 245 7.22 2.79 8.66
CA LEU A 245 6.30 3.22 9.72
C LEU A 245 6.04 4.72 9.70
N LEU A 246 6.96 5.53 9.19
CA LEU A 246 6.78 6.98 9.14
C LEU A 246 5.82 7.40 8.02
N LYS A 247 5.76 6.64 6.94
CA LYS A 247 4.78 6.83 5.87
C LYS A 247 3.39 6.42 6.37
N ILE A 248 3.30 5.26 7.01
CA ILE A 248 2.06 4.71 7.59
C ILE A 248 1.48 5.63 8.64
N ALA A 249 2.32 6.25 9.47
CA ALA A 249 1.91 7.19 10.52
C ALA A 249 1.13 8.42 10.02
N LYS A 250 1.17 8.72 8.72
CA LYS A 250 0.34 9.80 8.14
C LYS A 250 -1.12 9.38 7.98
N SER A 251 -1.37 8.08 7.90
CA SER A 251 -2.71 7.47 7.75
C SER A 251 -3.31 7.07 9.10
N GLU A 252 -2.54 7.12 10.20
CA GLU A 252 -3.04 6.83 11.54
C GLU A 252 -4.11 7.86 11.96
N ILE A 253 -5.32 7.40 12.21
CA ILE A 253 -6.45 8.22 12.68
C ILE A 253 -6.12 8.80 14.05
N GLY A 254 -6.42 10.09 14.27
CA GLY A 254 -6.14 10.77 15.53
C GLY A 254 -4.65 11.11 15.80
N SER A 255 -3.76 10.78 14.86
CA SER A 255 -2.33 11.09 14.98
C SER A 255 -2.04 12.57 14.70
N ASN A 256 -1.21 13.19 15.54
CA ASN A 256 -0.80 14.58 15.35
C ASN A 256 0.37 14.77 14.35
N ARG A 257 0.82 13.70 13.70
CA ARG A 257 2.03 13.74 12.88
C ARG A 257 1.93 14.69 11.70
N ALA A 258 0.78 14.75 11.04
CA ALA A 258 0.53 15.67 9.94
C ALA A 258 0.34 17.12 10.39
N ASN A 259 -0.07 17.34 11.64
CA ASN A 259 -0.53 18.61 12.18
C ASN A 259 0.32 19.12 13.37
N ARG A 260 1.63 18.84 13.35
CA ARG A 260 2.53 19.20 14.47
C ARG A 260 2.55 20.68 14.82
N GLY A 261 2.34 21.57 13.83
CA GLY A 261 2.30 23.01 14.02
C GLY A 261 1.03 23.50 14.71
N ASN A 262 -0.10 22.81 14.53
CA ASN A 262 -1.36 23.12 15.19
C ASN A 262 -2.14 21.83 15.47
N ARG A 263 -2.08 21.35 16.72
CA ARG A 263 -2.70 20.08 17.12
C ARG A 263 -4.22 20.08 17.07
N PHE A 264 -4.89 21.24 17.10
CA PHE A 264 -6.34 21.31 16.97
C PHE A 264 -6.82 20.84 15.59
N LEU A 265 -5.98 20.93 14.55
CA LEU A 265 -6.29 20.37 13.21
C LEU A 265 -6.49 18.85 13.25
N THR A 266 -5.89 18.15 14.21
CA THR A 266 -6.09 16.71 14.39
C THR A 266 -7.53 16.37 14.81
N VAL A 267 -8.22 17.29 15.50
CA VAL A 267 -9.64 17.11 15.89
C VAL A 267 -10.52 17.10 14.64
N ILE A 268 -10.25 18.00 13.69
CA ILE A 268 -11.00 18.06 12.42
C ILE A 268 -10.79 16.75 11.62
N GLN A 269 -9.52 16.35 11.44
CA GLN A 269 -9.21 15.10 10.75
C GLN A 269 -9.84 13.89 11.43
N TYR A 270 -9.85 13.84 12.75
CA TYR A 270 -10.50 12.77 13.51
C TYR A 270 -11.99 12.67 13.19
N CYS A 271 -12.71 13.79 13.16
CA CYS A 271 -14.14 13.79 12.78
C CYS A 271 -14.35 13.27 11.36
N LEU A 272 -13.55 13.74 10.40
CA LEU A 272 -13.63 13.31 8.99
C LEU A 272 -13.30 11.82 8.83
N ASP A 273 -12.24 11.34 9.48
CA ASP A 273 -11.78 9.96 9.38
C ASP A 273 -12.75 8.99 10.07
N MET A 274 -13.24 9.33 11.27
CA MET A 274 -14.21 8.49 12.00
C MET A 274 -15.57 8.42 11.30
N ALA A 275 -15.98 9.47 10.60
CA ALA A 275 -17.18 9.43 9.76
C ALA A 275 -17.04 8.38 8.63
N LEU A 276 -15.86 8.30 8.00
CA LEU A 276 -15.58 7.26 6.99
C LEU A 276 -15.53 5.86 7.58
N VAL A 277 -14.96 5.70 8.80
CA VAL A 277 -14.99 4.42 9.52
C VAL A 277 -16.42 3.98 9.80
N LEU A 278 -17.29 4.87 10.29
CA LEU A 278 -18.69 4.54 10.53
C LEU A 278 -19.42 4.12 9.26
N ARG A 279 -19.17 4.83 8.15
CA ARG A 279 -19.74 4.46 6.84
C ARG A 279 -19.25 3.09 6.36
N GLU A 280 -17.98 2.80 6.56
CA GLU A 280 -17.40 1.50 6.19
C GLU A 280 -17.96 0.38 7.09
N LEU A 281 -18.12 0.62 8.38
CA LEU A 281 -18.79 -0.32 9.28
C LEU A 281 -20.25 -0.57 8.87
N GLN A 282 -20.99 0.47 8.47
CA GLN A 282 -22.34 0.28 7.95
C GLN A 282 -22.35 -0.62 6.71
N ARG A 283 -21.39 -0.46 5.79
CA ARG A 283 -21.28 -1.29 4.58
C ARG A 283 -21.05 -2.77 4.90
N VAL A 284 -20.13 -3.06 5.83
CA VAL A 284 -19.71 -4.45 6.11
C VAL A 284 -20.62 -5.17 7.12
N CYS A 285 -21.35 -4.43 7.95
CA CYS A 285 -22.24 -4.96 8.95
C CYS A 285 -23.60 -5.33 8.38
N LYS A 286 -24.17 -6.45 8.86
CA LYS A 286 -25.56 -6.82 8.60
C LYS A 286 -26.53 -5.81 9.21
N SER A 287 -27.76 -5.78 8.73
CA SER A 287 -28.78 -4.85 9.20
C SER A 287 -29.09 -4.97 10.70
N ASP A 288 -28.95 -6.15 11.27
CA ASP A 288 -29.15 -6.46 12.69
C ASP A 288 -27.84 -6.50 13.49
N ALA A 289 -26.73 -6.13 12.87
CA ALA A 289 -25.42 -6.14 13.52
C ALA A 289 -25.33 -5.14 14.68
N ARG A 290 -24.56 -5.53 15.67
CA ARG A 290 -24.26 -4.71 16.84
C ARG A 290 -22.83 -4.24 16.83
N ILE A 291 -22.64 -2.99 17.23
CA ILE A 291 -21.32 -2.35 17.29
C ILE A 291 -21.07 -1.86 18.72
N ILE A 292 -19.97 -2.31 19.32
CA ILE A 292 -19.52 -1.87 20.64
C ILE A 292 -18.22 -1.09 20.46
N PHE A 293 -18.25 0.22 20.69
CA PHE A 293 -17.06 1.02 20.82
C PHE A 293 -16.65 1.16 22.28
N VAL A 294 -15.36 0.98 22.56
CA VAL A 294 -14.77 1.32 23.87
C VAL A 294 -13.77 2.45 23.63
N VAL A 295 -14.07 3.63 24.15
CA VAL A 295 -13.29 4.84 23.90
C VAL A 295 -12.85 5.50 25.17
N GLY A 296 -11.68 6.13 25.17
CA GLY A 296 -11.25 6.99 26.27
C GLY A 296 -12.24 8.13 26.47
N HIS A 297 -12.60 8.42 27.73
CA HIS A 297 -13.60 9.43 28.05
C HIS A 297 -13.27 10.79 27.44
N GLU A 298 -12.03 11.23 27.56
CA GLU A 298 -11.57 12.50 27.02
C GLU A 298 -10.15 12.41 26.42
N SER A 299 -9.89 13.27 25.46
CA SER A 299 -8.57 13.53 24.89
C SER A 299 -8.22 15.01 25.10
N ASN A 300 -7.13 15.30 25.80
CA ASN A 300 -6.69 16.67 26.03
C ASN A 300 -5.80 17.15 24.88
N VAL A 301 -6.20 18.21 24.18
CA VAL A 301 -5.41 18.87 23.14
C VAL A 301 -5.12 20.29 23.53
N LEU A 302 -3.88 20.60 23.84
CA LEU A 302 -3.41 21.94 24.24
C LEU A 302 -4.23 22.61 25.37
N GLY A 303 -4.69 21.79 26.32
CA GLY A 303 -5.49 22.26 27.46
C GLY A 303 -7.00 22.22 27.28
N VAL A 304 -7.49 21.81 26.07
CA VAL A 304 -8.91 21.62 25.79
C VAL A 304 -9.25 20.15 25.82
N PRO A 305 -10.22 19.69 26.65
CA PRO A 305 -10.73 18.33 26.61
C PRO A 305 -11.70 18.14 25.44
N PHE A 306 -11.52 17.08 24.67
CA PHE A 306 -12.43 16.61 23.63
C PHE A 306 -12.97 15.23 24.03
N TYR A 307 -14.28 15.07 24.02
CA TYR A 307 -14.97 13.86 24.47
C TYR A 307 -15.18 12.91 23.29
N ASN A 308 -14.38 11.85 23.22
CA ASN A 308 -14.37 10.92 22.06
C ASN A 308 -15.75 10.25 21.86
N ALA A 309 -16.43 9.86 22.95
CA ALA A 309 -17.75 9.25 22.88
C ALA A 309 -18.81 10.20 22.31
N GLU A 310 -18.77 11.47 22.67
CA GLU A 310 -19.71 12.47 22.15
C GLU A 310 -19.53 12.69 20.66
N ILE A 311 -18.28 12.78 20.18
CA ILE A 311 -17.98 12.94 18.76
C ILE A 311 -18.52 11.75 17.95
N ILE A 312 -18.25 10.52 18.39
CA ILE A 312 -18.71 9.32 17.69
C ILE A 312 -20.23 9.20 17.74
N SER A 313 -20.85 9.51 18.87
CA SER A 313 -22.31 9.48 19.03
C SER A 313 -23.01 10.51 18.12
N GLU A 314 -22.48 11.73 18.05
CA GLU A 314 -23.01 12.76 17.16
C GLU A 314 -22.81 12.43 15.68
N LEU A 315 -21.65 11.87 15.31
CA LEU A 315 -21.43 11.39 13.95
C LEU A 315 -22.45 10.31 13.59
N SER A 316 -22.65 9.31 14.45
CA SER A 316 -23.61 8.22 14.23
C SER A 316 -25.03 8.72 14.08
N ALA A 317 -25.47 9.59 14.99
CA ALA A 317 -26.85 10.09 15.03
C ALA A 317 -27.15 11.05 13.85
N LYS A 318 -26.29 12.01 13.58
CA LYS A 318 -26.52 13.02 12.52
C LYS A 318 -26.38 12.46 11.11
N SER A 319 -25.50 11.47 10.91
CA SER A 319 -25.39 10.74 9.66
C SER A 319 -26.47 9.69 9.47
N ASN A 320 -27.26 9.41 10.51
CA ASN A 320 -28.27 8.34 10.51
C ASN A 320 -27.70 6.95 10.14
N LEU A 321 -26.40 6.72 10.38
CA LEU A 321 -25.75 5.44 10.11
C LEU A 321 -26.00 4.41 11.19
N PHE A 322 -26.10 4.85 12.45
CA PHE A 322 -26.32 3.97 13.63
C PHE A 322 -27.24 4.64 14.64
N ASP A 323 -28.04 3.84 15.32
CA ASP A 323 -28.76 4.24 16.51
C ASP A 323 -27.92 3.97 17.76
N LEU A 324 -27.78 4.96 18.63
CA LEU A 324 -27.12 4.80 19.91
C LEU A 324 -28.11 4.23 20.95
N ASN A 325 -27.88 2.99 21.38
CA ASN A 325 -28.77 2.30 22.31
C ASN A 325 -28.45 2.66 23.76
N ILE A 326 -27.15 2.61 24.13
CA ILE A 326 -26.71 2.90 25.50
C ILE A 326 -25.25 3.38 25.52
N ILE A 327 -24.94 4.29 26.45
CA ILE A 327 -23.59 4.64 26.84
C ILE A 327 -23.37 4.24 28.29
N GLN A 328 -22.32 3.48 28.56
CA GLN A 328 -21.91 3.12 29.92
C GLN A 328 -20.50 3.61 30.20
N LYS A 329 -20.28 4.14 31.40
CA LYS A 329 -18.98 4.57 31.89
C LYS A 329 -18.26 3.41 32.55
N ARG A 330 -16.97 3.28 32.28
CA ARG A 330 -16.06 2.34 32.90
C ARG A 330 -14.94 3.09 33.61
N ILE A 331 -14.61 2.70 34.84
CA ILE A 331 -13.55 3.33 35.64
C ILE A 331 -12.68 2.20 36.21
N PHE A 332 -11.36 2.27 35.95
CA PHE A 332 -10.43 1.28 36.46
C PHE A 332 -9.05 1.88 36.72
N LYS A 333 -8.25 1.20 37.53
CA LYS A 333 -6.83 1.56 37.71
C LYS A 333 -5.95 0.80 36.73
N ASN A 334 -5.07 1.50 36.04
CA ASN A 334 -4.07 0.83 35.19
C ASN A 334 -2.95 0.22 36.06
N ARG A 335 -1.98 -0.48 35.43
CA ARG A 335 -0.84 -1.12 36.13
C ARG A 335 0.05 -0.15 36.91
N PHE A 336 -0.06 1.16 36.66
CA PHE A 336 0.67 2.21 37.34
C PHE A 336 -0.17 2.92 38.41
N GLY A 337 -1.36 2.39 38.74
CA GLY A 337 -2.27 2.99 39.74
C GLY A 337 -3.07 4.20 39.25
N LYS A 338 -2.86 4.66 38.00
CA LYS A 338 -3.60 5.79 37.44
C LYS A 338 -5.03 5.37 37.11
N ILE A 339 -6.01 6.18 37.54
CA ILE A 339 -7.43 6.01 37.19
C ILE A 339 -7.59 6.33 35.71
N ILE A 340 -8.17 5.37 34.99
CA ILE A 340 -8.57 5.47 33.59
C ILE A 340 -10.07 5.49 33.52
N ARG A 341 -10.62 6.37 32.68
CA ARG A 341 -12.05 6.48 32.39
C ARG A 341 -12.27 6.18 30.92
N GLU A 342 -13.18 5.27 30.64
CA GLU A 342 -13.59 4.89 29.29
C GLU A 342 -15.12 4.92 29.20
N ASP A 343 -15.63 5.15 27.99
CA ASP A 343 -17.05 5.07 27.67
C ASP A 343 -17.27 3.91 26.71
N LEU A 344 -18.27 3.08 26.98
CA LEU A 344 -18.77 2.05 26.09
C LEU A 344 -20.00 2.58 25.35
N LEU A 345 -19.92 2.63 24.03
CA LEU A 345 -21.06 2.94 23.17
C LEU A 345 -21.57 1.66 22.54
N ASN A 346 -22.85 1.41 22.72
CA ASN A 346 -23.55 0.30 22.12
C ASN A 346 -24.47 0.84 21.02
N LEU A 347 -24.15 0.47 19.78
CA LEU A 347 -24.80 0.97 18.57
C LEU A 347 -25.44 -0.20 17.82
N SER A 348 -26.58 0.07 17.17
CA SER A 348 -27.20 -0.83 16.20
C SER A 348 -27.15 -0.22 14.79
N ASN A 349 -26.96 -1.09 13.79
CA ASN A 349 -26.89 -0.67 12.40
C ASN A 349 -28.22 -0.11 11.92
N LYS A 350 -28.15 0.88 11.03
CA LYS A 350 -29.33 1.53 10.45
C LYS A 350 -29.14 1.66 8.96
N SER A 351 -30.19 1.42 8.19
CA SER A 351 -30.13 1.63 6.75
C SER A 351 -30.10 3.12 6.43
N SER A 352 -29.03 3.61 5.84
CA SER A 352 -28.87 5.00 5.41
C SER A 352 -28.26 5.04 4.02
N ASN A 353 -28.77 5.93 3.16
CA ASN A 353 -28.25 6.16 1.80
C ASN A 353 -27.53 7.52 1.70
N LEU A 354 -26.74 7.85 2.72
CA LEU A 354 -26.03 9.13 2.78
C LEU A 354 -24.90 9.19 1.73
N SER A 355 -24.82 10.29 0.98
CA SER A 355 -23.71 10.54 0.07
C SER A 355 -22.39 10.84 0.80
N VAL A 356 -21.26 10.78 0.09
CA VAL A 356 -19.95 11.10 0.68
C VAL A 356 -19.87 12.58 1.03
N GLU A 357 -20.47 13.43 0.21
CA GLU A 357 -20.51 14.90 0.35
C GLU A 357 -21.32 15.29 1.59
N GLU A 358 -22.50 14.71 1.79
CA GLU A 358 -23.33 14.96 2.97
C GLU A 358 -22.64 14.50 4.24
N LEU A 359 -21.95 13.35 4.22
CA LEU A 359 -21.19 12.87 5.36
C LEU A 359 -19.99 13.77 5.68
N ASP A 360 -19.31 14.30 4.68
CA ASP A 360 -18.22 15.26 4.86
C ASP A 360 -18.72 16.55 5.49
N GLU A 361 -19.86 17.09 5.05
CA GLU A 361 -20.49 18.28 5.62
C GLU A 361 -20.89 18.06 7.09
N ILE A 362 -21.53 16.94 7.41
CA ILE A 362 -21.92 16.60 8.77
C ILE A 362 -20.68 16.53 9.68
N SER A 363 -19.60 15.90 9.23
CA SER A 363 -18.38 15.75 10.03
C SER A 363 -17.67 17.07 10.25
N ARG A 364 -17.67 18.00 9.27
CA ARG A 364 -17.16 19.37 9.42
C ARG A 364 -18.00 20.19 10.39
N ASN A 365 -19.32 20.09 10.34
CA ASN A 365 -20.23 20.76 11.27
C ASN A 365 -20.00 20.27 12.71
N ILE A 366 -19.74 18.99 12.92
CA ILE A 366 -19.39 18.43 14.24
C ILE A 366 -18.01 18.94 14.68
N ALA A 367 -17.02 18.93 13.80
CA ALA A 367 -15.69 19.49 14.10
C ALA A 367 -15.77 20.97 14.50
N HIS A 368 -16.57 21.76 13.77
CA HIS A 368 -16.81 23.16 14.10
C HIS A 368 -17.43 23.32 15.49
N LYS A 369 -18.47 22.54 15.80
CA LYS A 369 -19.14 22.57 17.11
C LYS A 369 -18.18 22.28 18.24
N VAL A 370 -17.41 21.17 18.15
CA VAL A 370 -16.54 20.75 19.27
C VAL A 370 -15.33 21.69 19.46
N LEU A 371 -14.78 22.27 18.37
CA LEU A 371 -13.72 23.25 18.45
C LEU A 371 -14.25 24.59 19.00
N SER A 372 -15.43 25.04 18.56
CA SER A 372 -16.04 26.28 19.07
C SER A 372 -16.37 26.20 20.56
N ASN A 373 -16.85 25.05 21.04
CA ASN A 373 -17.04 24.79 22.48
C ASN A 373 -15.72 24.95 23.27
N GLY A 374 -14.60 24.59 22.65
CA GLY A 374 -13.27 24.74 23.23
C GLY A 374 -12.83 26.18 23.46
N LEU A 375 -13.40 27.17 22.74
CA LEU A 375 -13.03 28.60 22.89
C LEU A 375 -13.27 29.16 24.29
N ALA A 376 -14.25 28.62 25.02
CA ALA A 376 -14.59 29.04 26.36
C ALA A 376 -13.57 28.62 27.44
N ILE A 377 -12.75 27.58 27.15
CA ILE A 377 -11.88 26.92 28.14
C ILE A 377 -10.42 26.83 27.70
N VAL A 378 -10.12 27.20 26.45
CA VAL A 378 -8.76 27.11 25.91
C VAL A 378 -7.84 28.12 26.67
N PRO A 379 -6.62 27.72 27.06
CA PRO A 379 -5.63 28.67 27.60
C PRO A 379 -5.34 29.80 26.59
N GLU A 380 -5.23 31.04 27.05
CA GLU A 380 -5.06 32.21 26.18
C GLU A 380 -3.91 32.06 25.16
N GLN A 381 -2.80 31.48 25.58
CA GLN A 381 -1.65 31.18 24.69
C GLN A 381 -1.97 30.26 23.53
N ASN A 382 -3.00 29.40 23.64
CA ASN A 382 -3.40 28.42 22.61
C ASN A 382 -4.65 28.87 21.81
N LYS A 383 -5.28 29.98 22.22
CA LYS A 383 -6.50 30.51 21.58
C LYS A 383 -6.31 30.88 20.09
N PRO A 384 -5.19 31.52 19.70
CA PRO A 384 -4.95 31.79 18.27
C PRO A 384 -4.86 30.52 17.43
N ALA A 385 -4.25 29.44 17.96
CA ALA A 385 -4.16 28.18 17.27
C ALA A 385 -5.54 27.49 17.12
N LEU A 386 -6.40 27.59 18.14
CA LEU A 386 -7.78 27.08 18.07
C LEU A 386 -8.62 27.85 17.06
N MET A 387 -8.55 29.19 17.06
CA MET A 387 -9.25 30.03 16.06
C MET A 387 -8.79 29.72 14.65
N GLN A 388 -7.48 29.62 14.42
CA GLN A 388 -6.93 29.20 13.12
C GLN A 388 -7.43 27.81 12.69
N ALA A 389 -7.57 26.87 13.62
CA ALA A 389 -8.11 25.56 13.30
C ALA A 389 -9.58 25.64 12.85
N ILE A 390 -10.39 26.45 13.53
CA ILE A 390 -11.80 26.67 13.14
C ILE A 390 -11.89 27.25 11.73
N GLU A 391 -11.07 28.27 11.41
CA GLU A 391 -11.01 28.85 10.06
C GLU A 391 -10.61 27.84 8.97
N LYS A 392 -9.77 26.85 9.32
CA LYS A 392 -9.31 25.83 8.37
C LYS A 392 -10.24 24.65 8.19
N ILE A 393 -11.37 24.57 8.87
CA ILE A 393 -12.31 23.44 8.74
C ILE A 393 -12.73 23.19 7.29
N PRO A 394 -13.07 24.21 6.45
CA PRO A 394 -13.46 23.96 5.07
C PRO A 394 -12.37 23.34 4.20
N ASP A 395 -11.11 23.70 4.46
CA ASP A 395 -9.97 23.36 3.58
C ASP A 395 -9.21 22.11 4.02
N LEU A 396 -9.36 21.69 5.28
CA LEU A 396 -8.61 20.54 5.79
C LEU A 396 -9.18 19.22 5.28
N GLY A 397 -8.33 18.43 4.66
CA GLY A 397 -8.69 17.08 4.19
C GLY A 397 -8.60 16.01 5.28
N LYS A 398 -9.27 14.89 5.03
CA LYS A 398 -9.09 13.63 5.76
C LYS A 398 -7.64 13.12 5.68
N SER A 399 -7.24 12.27 6.62
CA SER A 399 -5.94 11.61 6.57
C SER A 399 -5.81 10.76 5.30
N PRO A 400 -4.63 10.71 4.65
CA PRO A 400 -4.45 9.91 3.46
C PRO A 400 -4.72 8.43 3.75
N LEU A 401 -5.39 7.73 2.83
CA LEU A 401 -5.46 6.27 2.88
C LEU A 401 -4.08 5.70 2.58
N TYR A 402 -3.63 4.77 3.40
CA TYR A 402 -2.39 4.09 3.13
C TYR A 402 -2.62 2.91 2.19
N SER A 403 -2.11 3.01 0.96
CA SER A 403 -2.01 1.87 0.07
C SER A 403 -0.69 1.14 0.34
N TYR A 404 -0.78 -0.10 0.80
CA TYR A 404 0.40 -0.93 1.02
C TYR A 404 1.07 -1.26 -0.32
N GLN A 405 2.13 -0.50 -0.66
CA GLN A 405 3.05 -0.89 -1.72
C GLN A 405 4.08 -1.84 -1.11
N VAL A 406 4.09 -3.06 -1.59
CA VAL A 406 5.08 -4.06 -1.19
C VAL A 406 6.44 -3.62 -1.72
N THR A 407 7.32 -3.18 -0.84
CA THR A 407 8.63 -2.64 -1.20
C THR A 407 9.79 -3.60 -0.97
N ASN A 408 9.57 -4.73 -0.29
CA ASN A 408 10.62 -5.69 0.07
C ASN A 408 10.20 -7.15 -0.13
N TYR A 409 11.19 -8.05 -0.19
CA TYR A 409 11.04 -9.50 -0.32
C TYR A 409 10.08 -10.11 0.72
N TYR A 410 10.07 -9.58 1.94
CA TYR A 410 9.18 -9.98 3.04
C TYR A 410 7.69 -9.79 2.74
N GLN A 411 7.35 -8.76 1.98
CA GLN A 411 5.96 -8.42 1.70
C GLN A 411 5.34 -9.29 0.59
N LYS A 412 6.17 -10.04 -0.15
CA LYS A 412 5.71 -10.93 -1.22
C LYS A 412 4.99 -12.17 -0.67
N SER A 413 5.43 -12.68 0.49
CA SER A 413 4.82 -13.83 1.15
C SER A 413 3.50 -13.50 1.85
N LEU A 414 3.30 -12.25 2.27
CA LEU A 414 2.07 -11.80 2.92
C LEU A 414 0.84 -11.84 2.01
N ARG A 415 1.05 -11.79 0.69
CA ARG A 415 -0.03 -11.88 -0.31
C ARG A 415 -0.61 -13.28 -0.48
N SER A 416 0.10 -14.32 -0.07
CA SER A 416 -0.36 -15.70 -0.24
C SER A 416 -1.50 -16.13 0.70
N PHE A 417 -1.91 -15.30 1.65
CA PHE A 417 -2.93 -15.60 2.65
C PHE A 417 -4.30 -14.97 2.45
N SER A 418 -4.45 -13.95 1.61
CA SER A 418 -5.77 -13.59 1.13
C SER A 418 -6.15 -14.61 0.06
N ALA A 419 -7.03 -15.53 0.43
CA ALA A 419 -7.54 -16.56 -0.46
C ALA A 419 -7.95 -15.93 -1.80
N LYS A 420 -7.27 -16.34 -2.88
CA LYS A 420 -7.62 -16.01 -4.27
C LYS A 420 -7.65 -14.52 -4.64
N ASP A 421 -6.53 -13.82 -4.45
CA ASP A 421 -6.24 -12.68 -5.32
C ASP A 421 -4.71 -12.55 -5.47
N THR A 422 -4.21 -13.13 -6.55
CA THR A 422 -2.95 -12.74 -7.17
C THR A 422 -3.13 -11.36 -7.78
N THR A 423 -3.22 -10.32 -6.95
CA THR A 423 -3.11 -8.97 -7.47
C THR A 423 -1.65 -8.73 -7.81
N MET A 424 -1.36 -8.71 -9.11
CA MET A 424 -0.10 -8.24 -9.68
C MET A 424 0.30 -6.89 -9.11
N PRO A 425 1.60 -6.53 -9.11
CA PRO A 425 2.00 -5.15 -8.86
C PRO A 425 1.15 -4.27 -9.74
N GLN A 426 0.53 -3.25 -9.16
CA GLN A 426 -0.31 -2.33 -9.92
C GLN A 426 0.59 -1.63 -10.93
N LEU A 427 0.64 -2.20 -12.15
CA LEU A 427 1.38 -1.61 -13.24
C LEU A 427 0.71 -0.29 -13.62
N PRO A 428 1.48 0.70 -14.08
CA PRO A 428 0.91 1.99 -14.46
C PRO A 428 -0.10 1.84 -15.58
N THR A 429 -1.15 2.65 -15.55
CA THR A 429 -2.29 2.59 -16.47
C THR A 429 -2.42 3.86 -17.32
N PRO A 430 -1.36 4.31 -18.04
CA PRO A 430 -1.39 5.57 -18.79
C PRO A 430 -2.44 5.57 -19.89
N HIS A 431 -2.74 4.43 -20.49
CA HIS A 431 -3.77 4.33 -21.51
C HIS A 431 -5.19 4.44 -20.91
N TYR A 432 -5.44 3.76 -19.79
CA TYR A 432 -6.71 3.91 -19.07
C TYR A 432 -6.98 5.35 -18.67
N ASP A 433 -5.96 6.03 -18.12
CA ASP A 433 -6.06 7.42 -17.72
C ASP A 433 -6.43 8.34 -18.89
N LYS A 434 -5.91 8.05 -20.11
CA LYS A 434 -6.27 8.79 -21.32
C LYS A 434 -7.71 8.50 -21.77
N LEU A 435 -8.20 7.27 -21.67
CA LEU A 435 -9.60 6.94 -21.96
C LEU A 435 -10.55 7.69 -21.01
N ILE A 436 -10.26 7.68 -19.71
CA ILE A 436 -11.06 8.40 -18.70
C ILE A 436 -10.98 9.92 -18.91
N ALA A 437 -9.80 10.45 -19.20
CA ALA A 437 -9.65 11.88 -19.53
C ALA A 437 -10.43 12.26 -20.79
N CYS A 438 -10.49 11.38 -21.79
CA CYS A 438 -11.29 11.58 -23.01
C CYS A 438 -12.80 11.63 -22.67
N LEU A 439 -13.31 10.73 -21.82
CA LEU A 439 -14.71 10.74 -21.37
C LEU A 439 -15.09 12.02 -20.61
N LYS A 440 -14.15 12.55 -19.83
CA LYS A 440 -14.33 13.81 -19.08
C LYS A 440 -14.14 15.05 -19.94
N ASN A 441 -13.76 14.93 -21.21
CA ASN A 441 -13.55 16.07 -22.09
C ASN A 441 -14.89 16.69 -22.49
N PRO A 442 -15.18 17.96 -22.13
CA PRO A 442 -16.46 18.60 -22.44
C PRO A 442 -16.70 18.82 -23.95
N ARG A 443 -15.68 18.64 -24.78
CA ARG A 443 -15.76 18.75 -26.26
C ARG A 443 -16.00 17.40 -26.94
N LEU A 444 -16.06 16.29 -26.19
CA LEU A 444 -16.32 14.97 -26.75
C LEU A 444 -17.75 14.93 -27.29
N PRO A 445 -17.96 14.67 -28.61
CA PRO A 445 -19.29 14.54 -29.16
C PRO A 445 -20.05 13.36 -28.52
N GLU A 446 -21.37 13.49 -28.34
CA GLU A 446 -22.21 12.44 -27.76
C GLU A 446 -22.12 11.14 -28.55
N ALA A 447 -22.04 11.22 -29.88
CA ALA A 447 -21.86 10.04 -30.75
C ALA A 447 -20.54 9.29 -30.54
N ASP A 448 -19.51 9.93 -30.01
CA ASP A 448 -18.22 9.29 -29.68
C ASP A 448 -18.17 8.83 -28.20
N LYS A 449 -19.04 9.31 -27.32
CA LYS A 449 -19.03 9.03 -25.88
C LYS A 449 -19.29 7.55 -25.58
N GLU A 450 -20.39 6.99 -26.10
CA GLU A 450 -20.71 5.56 -25.95
C GLU A 450 -19.58 4.67 -26.47
N ARG A 451 -18.90 5.09 -27.53
CA ARG A 451 -17.79 4.36 -28.14
C ARG A 451 -16.53 4.37 -27.25
N VAL A 452 -16.29 5.50 -26.57
CA VAL A 452 -15.18 5.58 -25.58
C VAL A 452 -15.53 4.78 -24.33
N GLU A 453 -16.80 4.71 -23.90
CA GLU A 453 -17.26 3.83 -22.82
C GLU A 453 -17.07 2.34 -23.18
N GLU A 454 -17.39 1.96 -24.42
CA GLU A 454 -17.07 0.64 -24.95
C GLU A 454 -15.56 0.37 -24.92
N ALA A 455 -14.74 1.37 -25.28
CA ALA A 455 -13.27 1.23 -25.24
C ALA A 455 -12.77 0.99 -23.81
N VAL A 456 -13.37 1.62 -22.80
CA VAL A 456 -13.05 1.34 -21.38
C VAL A 456 -13.43 -0.08 -20.99
N THR A 457 -14.55 -0.60 -21.50
CA THR A 457 -14.95 -1.98 -21.25
C THR A 457 -14.01 -2.98 -21.91
N ARG A 458 -13.62 -2.75 -23.16
CA ARG A 458 -12.65 -3.57 -23.90
C ARG A 458 -11.24 -3.46 -23.33
N TYR A 459 -10.87 -2.31 -22.77
CA TYR A 459 -9.63 -2.14 -22.01
C TYR A 459 -9.56 -3.13 -20.83
N ARG A 460 -10.61 -3.20 -20.02
CA ARG A 460 -10.66 -4.13 -18.88
C ARG A 460 -10.51 -5.58 -19.33
N GLN A 461 -11.17 -5.95 -20.42
CA GLN A 461 -11.04 -7.30 -21.02
C GLN A 461 -9.62 -7.56 -21.54
N TRP A 462 -8.96 -6.55 -22.11
CA TRP A 462 -7.57 -6.66 -22.56
C TRP A 462 -6.64 -6.89 -21.37
N ILE A 463 -6.73 -6.08 -20.30
CA ILE A 463 -5.92 -6.26 -19.09
C ILE A 463 -6.15 -7.63 -18.46
N GLN A 464 -7.40 -8.08 -18.32
CA GLN A 464 -7.71 -9.42 -17.82
C GLN A 464 -7.05 -10.54 -18.65
N LYS A 465 -7.01 -10.39 -19.97
CA LYS A 465 -6.30 -11.34 -20.83
C LYS A 465 -4.80 -11.32 -20.62
N LEU A 466 -4.20 -10.14 -20.49
CA LEU A 466 -2.77 -10.04 -20.19
C LEU A 466 -2.46 -10.64 -18.80
N GLU A 467 -3.35 -10.44 -17.83
CA GLU A 467 -3.22 -10.98 -16.48
C GLU A 467 -3.34 -12.50 -16.41
N ALA A 468 -4.10 -13.10 -17.32
CA ALA A 468 -4.29 -14.55 -17.39
C ALA A 468 -3.12 -15.29 -18.04
N VAL A 469 -2.20 -14.60 -18.73
CA VAL A 469 -1.03 -15.23 -19.38
C VAL A 469 -0.04 -15.73 -18.34
N GLU A 470 0.42 -16.97 -18.49
CA GLU A 470 1.39 -17.59 -17.60
C GLU A 470 2.75 -16.85 -17.64
N GLN A 471 3.34 -16.62 -16.49
CA GLN A 471 4.62 -15.93 -16.39
C GLN A 471 5.79 -16.87 -16.70
N GLY A 472 6.62 -16.50 -17.68
CA GLY A 472 7.83 -17.24 -18.05
C GLY A 472 7.59 -18.55 -18.81
N GLY A 473 6.37 -18.75 -19.33
CA GLY A 473 6.05 -19.85 -20.24
C GLY A 473 6.67 -19.66 -21.64
N PRO A 474 6.74 -20.72 -22.45
CA PRO A 474 7.32 -20.64 -23.81
C PRO A 474 6.53 -19.72 -24.74
N ASP A 475 5.22 -19.64 -24.59
CA ASP A 475 4.32 -18.89 -25.46
C ASP A 475 3.88 -17.55 -24.85
N THR A 476 4.38 -17.20 -23.65
CA THR A 476 4.00 -15.99 -22.90
C THR A 476 3.99 -14.73 -23.77
N LEU A 477 5.05 -14.51 -24.54
CA LEU A 477 5.20 -13.30 -25.33
C LEU A 477 4.26 -13.26 -26.54
N GLU A 478 4.06 -14.39 -27.20
CA GLU A 478 3.12 -14.51 -28.34
C GLU A 478 1.67 -14.26 -27.88
N GLU A 479 1.28 -14.78 -26.72
CA GLU A 479 -0.05 -14.56 -26.15
C GLU A 479 -0.27 -13.10 -25.76
N LEU A 480 0.71 -12.46 -25.09
CA LEU A 480 0.66 -11.04 -24.73
C LEU A 480 0.52 -10.14 -25.96
N VAL A 481 1.37 -10.37 -26.97
CA VAL A 481 1.37 -9.61 -28.22
C VAL A 481 0.07 -9.86 -29.00
N GLY A 482 -0.40 -11.11 -29.07
CA GLY A 482 -1.65 -11.46 -29.73
C GLY A 482 -2.88 -10.78 -29.11
N ALA A 483 -2.96 -10.73 -27.79
CA ALA A 483 -4.02 -10.03 -27.07
C ALA A 483 -3.97 -8.51 -27.33
N THR A 484 -2.77 -7.94 -27.32
CA THR A 484 -2.55 -6.51 -27.53
C THR A 484 -2.86 -6.10 -28.97
N ASN A 485 -2.50 -6.90 -29.96
CA ASN A 485 -2.83 -6.63 -31.36
C ASN A 485 -4.34 -6.53 -31.60
N LYS A 486 -5.15 -7.41 -30.97
CA LYS A 486 -6.61 -7.36 -31.06
C LYS A 486 -7.19 -6.09 -30.47
N TYR A 487 -6.68 -5.68 -29.30
CA TYR A 487 -7.12 -4.46 -28.64
C TYR A 487 -6.66 -3.20 -29.38
N LYS A 488 -5.41 -3.15 -29.82
CA LYS A 488 -4.83 -2.04 -30.56
C LYS A 488 -5.58 -1.79 -31.88
N ARG A 489 -5.90 -2.87 -32.61
CA ARG A 489 -6.69 -2.80 -33.84
C ARG A 489 -8.07 -2.17 -33.60
N PHE A 490 -8.76 -2.57 -32.52
CA PHE A 490 -10.03 -1.96 -32.13
C PHE A 490 -9.88 -0.45 -31.86
N ILE A 491 -8.88 -0.03 -31.11
CA ILE A 491 -8.65 1.39 -30.81
C ILE A 491 -8.37 2.20 -32.08
N GLU A 492 -7.52 1.67 -32.97
CA GLU A 492 -7.10 2.41 -34.17
C GLU A 492 -8.19 2.45 -35.24
N LEU A 493 -8.85 1.31 -35.50
CA LEU A 493 -9.87 1.21 -36.54
C LEU A 493 -11.26 1.61 -36.02
N ASP A 494 -11.79 0.81 -35.09
CA ASP A 494 -13.18 0.92 -34.71
C ASP A 494 -13.45 2.16 -33.83
N LEU A 495 -12.54 2.59 -32.96
CA LEU A 495 -12.72 3.76 -32.13
C LEU A 495 -12.30 5.06 -32.85
N ILE A 496 -11.03 5.14 -33.30
CA ILE A 496 -10.44 6.40 -33.80
C ILE A 496 -10.82 6.63 -35.27
N PHE A 497 -10.56 5.66 -36.14
CA PHE A 497 -10.77 5.82 -37.57
C PHE A 497 -12.25 5.98 -37.92
N ASP A 498 -13.13 5.19 -37.31
CA ASP A 498 -14.57 5.23 -37.50
C ASP A 498 -15.29 6.32 -36.66
N SER A 499 -14.57 7.29 -36.07
CA SER A 499 -15.19 8.39 -35.30
C SER A 499 -16.16 9.20 -36.18
N PRO A 500 -17.47 9.14 -35.93
CA PRO A 500 -18.48 9.77 -36.82
C PRO A 500 -18.42 11.29 -36.75
N GLY A 501 -18.11 11.86 -35.58
CA GLY A 501 -17.94 13.30 -35.38
C GLY A 501 -16.56 13.82 -35.80
N ASN A 502 -15.71 12.98 -36.36
CA ASN A 502 -14.32 13.31 -36.72
C ASN A 502 -13.45 13.81 -35.54
N PHE A 503 -13.98 13.82 -34.32
CA PHE A 503 -13.29 14.38 -33.15
C PHE A 503 -12.10 13.51 -32.75
N LEU A 504 -12.30 12.22 -32.54
CA LEU A 504 -11.24 11.32 -32.07
C LEU A 504 -10.11 11.21 -33.11
N TYR A 505 -10.45 11.18 -34.40
CA TYR A 505 -9.47 11.13 -35.48
C TYR A 505 -8.63 12.41 -35.58
N ARG A 506 -9.27 13.58 -35.53
CA ARG A 506 -8.57 14.89 -35.63
C ARG A 506 -7.74 15.18 -34.39
N GLN A 507 -8.19 14.75 -33.22
CA GLN A 507 -7.53 15.01 -31.93
C GLN A 507 -6.58 13.88 -31.52
N LYS A 508 -6.38 12.82 -32.33
CA LYS A 508 -5.59 11.64 -31.94
C LYS A 508 -4.21 11.97 -31.40
N GLY A 509 -3.51 12.94 -31.96
CA GLY A 509 -2.20 13.36 -31.47
C GLY A 509 -2.22 14.02 -30.10
N GLN A 510 -3.32 14.70 -29.72
CA GLN A 510 -3.51 15.33 -28.41
C GLN A 510 -4.06 14.34 -27.40
N LEU A 511 -5.03 13.53 -27.79
CA LEU A 511 -5.66 12.53 -26.94
C LEU A 511 -4.73 11.36 -26.62
N LYS A 512 -3.79 11.03 -27.54
CA LYS A 512 -2.80 9.95 -27.40
C LYS A 512 -3.38 8.58 -27.08
N LEU A 513 -4.61 8.30 -27.54
CA LEU A 513 -5.31 7.05 -27.24
C LEU A 513 -4.65 5.82 -27.89
N ASP A 514 -3.98 5.99 -29.02
CA ASP A 514 -3.24 4.93 -29.73
C ASP A 514 -1.83 4.72 -29.16
N ASN A 515 -1.11 5.78 -28.82
CA ASN A 515 0.31 5.71 -28.37
C ASN A 515 0.45 5.08 -26.99
N THR A 516 -0.41 5.46 -26.05
CA THR A 516 -0.31 5.04 -24.64
C THR A 516 -0.54 3.54 -24.44
N ILE A 517 -1.08 2.82 -25.45
CA ILE A 517 -1.18 1.35 -25.41
C ILE A 517 0.21 0.73 -25.31
N LEU A 518 1.18 1.21 -26.07
CA LEU A 518 2.55 0.70 -26.02
C LEU A 518 3.23 1.03 -24.68
N GLU A 519 3.00 2.24 -24.16
CA GLU A 519 3.52 2.69 -22.86
C GLU A 519 2.98 1.82 -21.70
N GLU A 520 1.74 1.33 -21.80
CA GLU A 520 1.12 0.45 -20.81
C GLU A 520 1.44 -1.04 -21.04
N PHE A 521 1.68 -1.43 -22.29
CA PHE A 521 2.00 -2.80 -22.67
C PHE A 521 3.44 -3.21 -22.27
N LEU A 522 4.43 -2.32 -22.42
CA LEU A 522 5.82 -2.63 -22.08
C LEU A 522 6.01 -3.09 -20.63
N PRO A 523 5.43 -2.46 -19.61
CA PRO A 523 5.45 -2.96 -18.23
C PRO A 523 4.92 -4.38 -18.10
N GLN A 524 3.85 -4.74 -18.83
CA GLN A 524 3.27 -6.08 -18.82
C GLN A 524 4.22 -7.13 -19.43
N VAL A 525 4.82 -6.79 -20.57
CA VAL A 525 5.80 -7.66 -21.25
C VAL A 525 6.99 -7.92 -20.36
N ILE A 526 7.61 -6.86 -19.82
CA ILE A 526 8.81 -6.96 -18.97
C ILE A 526 8.52 -7.76 -17.72
N TYR A 527 7.43 -7.45 -17.04
CA TYR A 527 7.07 -8.13 -15.79
C TYR A 527 6.84 -9.63 -15.97
N ARG A 528 6.25 -10.04 -17.11
CA ARG A 528 5.88 -11.43 -17.35
C ARG A 528 6.95 -12.27 -18.04
N SER A 529 7.85 -11.64 -18.78
CA SER A 529 8.85 -12.35 -19.57
C SER A 529 10.22 -12.44 -18.91
N LEU A 530 10.58 -11.50 -18.04
CA LEU A 530 11.89 -11.50 -17.38
C LEU A 530 11.90 -12.37 -16.11
N ARG A 531 13.04 -13.04 -15.88
CA ARG A 531 13.31 -13.83 -14.68
C ARG A 531 14.35 -13.13 -13.81
N GLY A 532 14.23 -13.28 -12.49
CA GLY A 532 15.25 -12.78 -11.55
C GLY A 532 15.23 -11.28 -11.26
N ILE A 533 14.22 -10.54 -11.72
CA ILE A 533 14.07 -9.13 -11.34
C ILE A 533 13.58 -9.04 -9.90
N GLU A 534 14.36 -8.34 -9.06
CA GLU A 534 13.96 -8.05 -7.70
C GLU A 534 12.73 -7.12 -7.65
N ASN A 535 11.84 -7.36 -6.71
CA ASN A 535 10.66 -6.50 -6.49
C ASN A 535 11.00 -5.07 -6.01
N SER A 536 12.28 -4.79 -5.77
CA SER A 536 12.77 -3.44 -5.44
C SER A 536 12.84 -2.50 -6.64
N PHE A 537 12.68 -3.04 -7.86
CA PHE A 537 12.64 -2.23 -9.07
C PHE A 537 11.22 -1.70 -9.31
N GLU A 538 11.15 -0.42 -9.65
CA GLU A 538 9.94 0.21 -10.13
C GLU A 538 9.87 0.12 -11.65
N ILE A 539 8.68 -0.20 -12.18
CA ILE A 539 8.44 -0.36 -13.62
C ILE A 539 7.40 0.67 -14.06
N GLY A 540 7.62 1.31 -15.20
CA GLY A 540 6.66 2.22 -15.86
C GLY A 540 7.21 3.62 -16.10
N PRO A 541 6.36 4.60 -16.50
CA PRO A 541 6.78 5.97 -16.75
C PRO A 541 7.38 6.63 -15.52
N LYS A 542 8.60 7.16 -15.63
CA LYS A 542 9.30 7.81 -14.52
C LYS A 542 10.18 8.96 -15.00
N SER A 543 10.45 9.89 -14.07
CA SER A 543 11.49 10.89 -14.21
C SER A 543 12.80 10.34 -13.63
N THR A 544 13.80 10.11 -14.49
CA THR A 544 15.06 9.49 -14.14
C THR A 544 16.17 10.51 -13.94
N PHE A 545 17.07 10.24 -13.02
CA PHE A 545 18.26 11.03 -12.75
C PHE A 545 19.18 11.03 -13.97
N SER A 546 19.61 12.23 -14.40
CA SER A 546 20.55 12.42 -15.50
C SER A 546 21.75 13.31 -15.13
N GLY A 547 21.77 13.88 -13.93
CA GLY A 547 22.90 14.66 -13.46
C GLY A 547 22.58 15.52 -12.24
N LEU A 548 23.61 16.07 -11.65
CA LEU A 548 23.54 16.98 -10.52
C LEU A 548 24.26 18.28 -10.85
N SER A 549 23.64 19.41 -10.56
CA SER A 549 24.26 20.74 -10.67
C SER A 549 24.02 21.53 -9.40
N PHE A 550 24.94 22.47 -9.12
CA PHE A 550 24.86 23.36 -7.96
C PHE A 550 24.75 24.80 -8.46
N LEU A 551 23.76 25.54 -7.96
CA LEU A 551 23.51 26.93 -8.29
C LEU A 551 24.28 27.88 -7.35
N SER A 552 25.53 27.61 -7.06
CA SER A 552 26.34 28.48 -6.23
C SER A 552 27.24 29.42 -7.07
N SER A 553 27.38 30.66 -6.63
CA SER A 553 28.36 31.62 -7.19
C SER A 553 29.40 31.98 -6.14
N LEU A 554 30.60 32.36 -6.59
CA LEU A 554 31.65 32.87 -5.70
C LEU A 554 31.22 34.15 -4.94
N GLY A 555 30.24 34.89 -5.47
CA GLY A 555 29.70 36.09 -4.83
C GLY A 555 28.73 35.83 -3.67
N ASN A 556 28.20 34.61 -3.56
CA ASN A 556 27.30 34.22 -2.47
C ASN A 556 27.44 32.73 -2.09
N PRO A 557 28.61 32.31 -1.57
CA PRO A 557 28.89 30.91 -1.27
C PRO A 557 28.05 30.31 -0.15
N GLY A 558 27.45 31.14 0.71
CA GLY A 558 26.63 30.69 1.84
C GLY A 558 25.20 30.20 1.48
N GLN A 559 24.73 30.50 0.25
CA GLN A 559 23.37 30.08 -0.20
C GLN A 559 23.43 28.90 -1.15
N GLY A 560 24.59 28.33 -1.44
CA GLY A 560 24.79 27.33 -2.46
C GLY A 560 24.54 25.88 -2.09
N GLY A 561 23.86 25.59 -0.98
CA GLY A 561 23.57 24.22 -0.54
C GLY A 561 22.42 23.52 -1.27
N GLU A 562 21.80 24.12 -2.27
CA GLU A 562 20.69 23.53 -3.01
C GLU A 562 21.18 22.87 -4.33
N PRO A 563 21.32 21.54 -4.36
CA PRO A 563 21.55 20.85 -5.60
C PRO A 563 20.30 20.89 -6.47
N THR A 564 20.49 21.11 -7.76
CA THR A 564 19.44 20.98 -8.77
C THR A 564 19.63 19.67 -9.51
N LEU A 565 18.65 18.77 -9.38
CA LEU A 565 18.63 17.55 -10.17
C LEU A 565 18.26 17.84 -11.62
N ARG A 566 19.08 17.32 -12.52
CA ARG A 566 18.72 17.16 -13.91
C ARG A 566 18.06 15.81 -14.07
N THR A 567 16.84 15.80 -14.59
CA THR A 567 16.06 14.59 -14.82
C THR A 567 15.58 14.51 -16.25
N LYS A 568 15.32 13.29 -16.72
CA LYS A 568 14.70 13.00 -18.01
C LYS A 568 13.43 12.16 -17.80
N ASN A 569 12.33 12.64 -18.32
CA ASN A 569 11.08 11.86 -18.32
C ASN A 569 11.18 10.76 -19.37
N GLN A 570 10.87 9.53 -18.98
CA GLN A 570 10.90 8.36 -19.84
C GLN A 570 9.53 7.71 -19.86
N ASP A 571 9.10 7.24 -21.03
CA ASP A 571 7.82 6.57 -21.21
C ASP A 571 7.82 5.18 -20.56
N PHE A 572 9.00 4.55 -20.44
CA PHE A 572 9.21 3.32 -19.71
C PHE A 572 10.56 3.33 -18.99
N VAL A 573 10.57 2.89 -17.74
CA VAL A 573 11.74 2.70 -16.89
C VAL A 573 11.63 1.41 -16.12
N LEU A 574 12.71 0.65 -16.07
CA LEU A 574 12.99 -0.33 -15.02
C LEU A 574 14.11 0.27 -14.17
N GLY A 575 13.78 0.69 -12.94
CA GLY A 575 14.70 1.50 -12.14
C GLY A 575 14.51 1.37 -10.64
N LYS A 576 15.43 1.98 -9.91
CA LYS A 576 15.38 2.08 -8.44
C LYS A 576 15.18 3.53 -8.01
N LYS A 577 14.42 3.72 -6.94
CA LYS A 577 14.25 5.03 -6.32
C LYS A 577 15.56 5.49 -5.68
N LEU A 578 15.95 6.73 -5.96
CA LEU A 578 17.17 7.39 -5.48
C LEU A 578 16.78 8.53 -4.52
N TYR A 579 17.44 8.56 -3.37
CA TYR A 579 17.35 9.65 -2.41
C TYR A 579 18.72 10.32 -2.28
N LEU A 580 18.77 11.63 -2.54
CA LEU A 580 19.98 12.44 -2.42
C LEU A 580 19.80 13.49 -1.33
N LYS A 581 20.77 13.58 -0.44
CA LYS A 581 20.85 14.59 0.60
C LYS A 581 22.19 15.29 0.52
N THR A 582 22.21 16.63 0.41
CA THR A 582 23.43 17.41 0.33
C THR A 582 23.42 18.57 1.31
N SER A 583 24.59 18.96 1.81
CA SER A 583 24.80 20.12 2.68
C SER A 583 26.23 20.62 2.51
N PHE A 584 26.48 21.92 2.83
CA PHE A 584 27.84 22.46 2.98
C PHE A 584 28.37 22.32 4.40
N ASP A 585 27.55 21.90 5.37
CA ASP A 585 27.99 21.59 6.72
C ASP A 585 27.97 20.07 6.97
N SER A 586 29.00 19.58 7.69
CA SER A 586 29.17 18.15 7.97
C SER A 586 28.10 17.53 8.87
N GLN A 587 27.31 18.34 9.56
CA GLN A 587 26.21 17.91 10.44
C GLN A 587 24.88 17.85 9.67
N PHE A 588 24.84 18.27 8.41
CA PHE A 588 23.63 18.33 7.59
C PHE A 588 22.50 19.15 8.23
N THR A 589 22.80 20.20 8.98
CA THR A 589 21.81 21.05 9.65
C THR A 589 20.94 21.80 8.65
N ASN A 590 21.55 22.27 7.53
CA ASN A 590 20.86 22.88 6.39
C ASN A 590 20.93 21.94 5.19
N SER A 591 20.01 20.95 5.11
CA SER A 591 20.02 19.97 4.03
C SER A 591 18.64 19.80 3.41
N LYS A 592 18.62 19.57 2.08
CA LYS A 592 17.40 19.22 1.33
C LYS A 592 17.49 17.78 0.86
N LEU A 593 16.42 17.02 1.13
CA LEU A 593 16.25 15.70 0.56
C LEU A 593 15.59 15.80 -0.80
N ILE A 594 16.22 15.24 -1.82
CA ILE A 594 15.72 15.21 -3.20
C ILE A 594 15.49 13.74 -3.59
N GLU A 595 14.36 13.46 -4.23
CA GLU A 595 13.99 12.12 -4.70
C GLU A 595 14.02 12.08 -6.23
N SER A 596 14.53 10.98 -6.79
CA SER A 596 14.54 10.68 -8.21
C SER A 596 14.54 9.17 -8.43
N HIS A 597 14.77 8.71 -9.66
CA HIS A 597 14.94 7.30 -9.99
C HIS A 597 16.24 7.09 -10.76
N LEU A 598 16.97 6.02 -10.45
CA LEU A 598 18.04 5.51 -11.29
C LEU A 598 17.40 4.58 -12.34
N GLY A 599 17.50 4.92 -13.61
CA GLY A 599 17.01 4.10 -14.71
C GLY A 599 18.07 3.11 -15.17
N TYR A 600 17.87 1.82 -14.90
CA TYR A 600 18.74 0.76 -15.42
C TYR A 600 18.32 0.32 -16.82
N VAL A 601 17.04 0.37 -17.12
CA VAL A 601 16.48 0.25 -18.46
C VAL A 601 15.57 1.46 -18.67
N CYS A 602 15.81 2.19 -19.73
CA CYS A 602 15.01 3.35 -20.11
C CYS A 602 14.53 3.20 -21.55
N SER A 603 13.32 3.66 -21.83
CA SER A 603 12.79 3.65 -23.18
C SER A 603 11.89 4.85 -23.44
N GLU A 604 12.00 5.38 -24.65
CA GLU A 604 11.01 6.28 -25.24
C GLU A 604 10.13 5.49 -26.23
N CYS A 605 8.80 5.69 -26.12
CA CYS A 605 7.79 5.10 -26.98
C CYS A 605 7.28 6.11 -27.99
N LYS A 606 7.37 5.82 -29.28
CA LYS A 606 6.93 6.73 -30.35
C LYS A 606 6.05 5.99 -31.35
N THR A 607 4.99 6.64 -31.85
CA THR A 607 4.22 6.07 -32.96
C THR A 607 5.04 5.99 -34.26
N ASN A 608 5.91 6.98 -34.49
CA ASN A 608 6.73 7.04 -35.69
C ASN A 608 8.16 7.35 -35.32
N LEU A 609 9.09 6.80 -36.07
CA LEU A 609 10.49 7.16 -35.96
C LEU A 609 10.90 8.07 -37.13
N ASP A 610 11.00 9.35 -36.90
CA ASP A 610 11.58 10.33 -37.81
C ASP A 610 12.98 10.80 -37.36
N LYS A 611 13.64 11.59 -38.19
CA LYS A 611 15.01 12.05 -37.93
C LYS A 611 15.10 12.91 -36.64
N THR A 612 14.09 13.73 -36.37
CA THR A 612 14.07 14.61 -35.19
C THR A 612 13.95 13.79 -33.90
N MET A 613 13.01 12.87 -33.86
CA MET A 613 12.81 11.96 -32.73
C MET A 613 14.04 11.09 -32.48
N PHE A 614 14.71 10.61 -33.53
CA PHE A 614 15.97 9.89 -33.38
C PHE A 614 17.09 10.77 -32.75
N GLN A 615 17.24 12.02 -33.17
CA GLN A 615 18.24 12.93 -32.63
C GLN A 615 17.96 13.27 -31.14
N GLU A 616 16.69 13.47 -30.77
CA GLU A 616 16.28 13.68 -29.38
C GLU A 616 16.60 12.46 -28.50
N ALA A 617 16.33 11.25 -28.99
CA ALA A 617 16.65 10.00 -28.30
C ALA A 617 18.18 9.82 -28.12
N VAL A 618 19.00 10.19 -29.11
CA VAL A 618 20.47 10.18 -29.00
C VAL A 618 20.93 11.10 -27.88
N ALA A 619 20.40 12.31 -27.77
CA ALA A 619 20.76 13.25 -26.70
C ALA A 619 20.32 12.74 -25.34
N THR A 620 19.12 12.19 -25.24
CA THR A 620 18.56 11.63 -23.98
C THR A 620 19.35 10.41 -23.52
N SER A 621 19.65 9.46 -24.40
CA SER A 621 20.43 8.26 -24.07
C SER A 621 21.83 8.59 -23.55
N ARG A 622 22.49 9.60 -24.12
CA ARG A 622 23.78 10.08 -23.64
C ARG A 622 23.70 10.63 -22.22
N ASP A 623 22.71 11.48 -21.93
CA ASP A 623 22.56 12.09 -20.63
C ASP A 623 22.26 11.01 -19.55
N LEU A 624 21.46 10.00 -19.86
CA LEU A 624 21.13 8.92 -18.95
C LEU A 624 22.32 7.97 -18.70
N LYS A 625 23.07 7.61 -19.74
CA LYS A 625 24.24 6.72 -19.57
C LYS A 625 25.44 7.41 -18.89
N ILE A 626 25.52 8.72 -18.91
CA ILE A 626 26.48 9.45 -18.06
C ILE A 626 26.13 9.26 -16.58
N ALA A 627 24.85 9.24 -16.24
CA ALA A 627 24.40 9.06 -14.86
C ALA A 627 24.44 7.61 -14.41
N VAL A 628 24.09 6.66 -15.29
CA VAL A 628 24.09 5.20 -15.03
C VAL A 628 24.77 4.50 -16.22
N PRO A 629 26.11 4.33 -16.21
CA PRO A 629 26.87 3.83 -17.36
C PRO A 629 26.46 2.44 -17.85
N SER A 630 26.00 1.55 -16.95
CA SER A 630 25.54 0.21 -17.27
C SER A 630 24.08 0.14 -17.75
N SER A 631 23.37 1.27 -17.82
CA SER A 631 21.96 1.28 -18.23
C SER A 631 21.80 0.92 -19.71
N LEU A 632 20.62 0.34 -20.02
CA LEU A 632 20.15 0.12 -21.37
C LEU A 632 19.16 1.22 -21.77
N TYR A 633 19.31 1.72 -22.99
CA TYR A 633 18.39 2.69 -23.57
C TYR A 633 17.81 2.19 -24.88
N PHE A 634 16.48 2.03 -24.93
CA PHE A 634 15.74 1.59 -26.09
C PHE A 634 14.88 2.71 -26.68
N LEU A 635 14.88 2.82 -28.01
CA LEU A 635 13.92 3.62 -28.73
C LEU A 635 12.88 2.67 -29.36
N VAL A 636 11.68 2.63 -28.79
CA VAL A 636 10.62 1.71 -29.22
C VAL A 636 9.60 2.48 -30.05
N CYS A 637 9.50 2.13 -31.33
CA CYS A 637 8.66 2.83 -32.28
C CYS A 637 7.69 1.86 -33.00
N GLU A 638 6.49 2.34 -33.31
CA GLU A 638 5.55 1.53 -34.07
C GLU A 638 5.94 1.48 -35.56
N PHE A 639 6.18 2.61 -36.18
CA PHE A 639 6.46 2.74 -37.60
C PHE A 639 7.77 3.45 -37.90
N LEU A 640 8.43 3.03 -38.97
CA LEU A 640 9.62 3.70 -39.50
C LEU A 640 9.21 4.81 -40.48
N ASP A 641 9.66 6.05 -40.24
CA ASP A 641 9.39 7.25 -41.08
C ASP A 641 10.69 7.99 -41.49
N MET A 642 11.83 7.29 -41.46
CA MET A 642 13.14 7.79 -41.90
C MET A 642 13.97 6.70 -42.57
N THR A 643 15.08 7.07 -43.16
CA THR A 643 16.11 6.12 -43.58
C THR A 643 16.90 5.63 -42.37
N PRO A 644 17.01 4.28 -42.16
CA PRO A 644 17.78 3.73 -41.06
C PRO A 644 19.23 4.23 -41.05
N VAL A 645 19.73 4.55 -39.85
CA VAL A 645 21.12 4.97 -39.63
C VAL A 645 21.78 4.04 -38.60
N SER A 646 23.10 3.91 -38.66
CA SER A 646 23.83 3.15 -37.66
C SER A 646 23.73 3.79 -36.28
N ILE A 647 23.45 3.02 -35.26
CA ILE A 647 23.42 3.47 -33.86
C ILE A 647 24.77 3.33 -33.15
N THR A 648 25.76 2.69 -33.79
CA THR A 648 27.08 2.40 -33.17
C THR A 648 27.86 3.65 -32.67
N ALA A 649 27.59 4.82 -33.23
CA ALA A 649 28.15 6.07 -32.75
C ALA A 649 27.28 6.79 -31.71
N THR A 650 26.24 6.16 -31.19
CA THR A 650 25.29 6.71 -30.20
C THR A 650 25.34 5.92 -28.89
N GLN A 651 24.61 6.36 -27.90
CA GLN A 651 24.41 5.64 -26.63
C GLN A 651 23.08 4.86 -26.62
N ILE A 652 22.40 4.73 -27.76
CA ILE A 652 21.20 3.90 -27.91
C ILE A 652 21.63 2.43 -28.07
N ASP A 653 21.09 1.54 -27.23
CA ASP A 653 21.41 0.10 -27.29
C ASP A 653 20.63 -0.61 -28.37
N ASP A 654 19.40 -0.16 -28.64
CA ASP A 654 18.62 -0.68 -29.78
C ASP A 654 17.49 0.28 -30.21
N VAL A 655 17.11 0.17 -31.47
CA VAL A 655 15.93 0.82 -32.05
C VAL A 655 14.97 -0.25 -32.53
N LEU A 656 13.83 -0.33 -31.89
CA LEU A 656 12.83 -1.38 -32.11
C LEU A 656 11.65 -0.84 -32.91
N ILE A 657 11.39 -1.40 -34.09
CA ILE A 657 10.22 -1.10 -34.91
C ILE A 657 9.22 -2.23 -34.74
N VAL A 658 8.32 -2.10 -33.76
CA VAL A 658 7.49 -3.21 -33.28
C VAL A 658 6.49 -3.73 -34.32
N ARG A 659 6.15 -2.95 -35.35
CA ARG A 659 5.26 -3.34 -36.45
C ARG A 659 6.00 -3.82 -37.71
N LYS A 660 7.32 -3.75 -37.75
CA LYS A 660 8.15 -4.05 -38.92
C LYS A 660 7.66 -3.37 -40.20
N SER A 661 7.09 -2.20 -40.10
CA SER A 661 6.39 -1.51 -41.18
C SER A 661 6.77 -0.04 -41.27
N ARG A 662 6.58 0.54 -42.42
CA ARG A 662 6.67 1.98 -42.67
C ARG A 662 5.34 2.65 -42.37
N ARG A 663 5.40 3.91 -41.95
CA ARG A 663 4.23 4.75 -41.82
C ARG A 663 3.55 4.94 -43.16
N LEU A 664 2.21 5.01 -43.21
CA LEU A 664 1.47 5.41 -44.39
C LEU A 664 1.93 6.77 -44.91
N SER A 665 2.05 6.90 -46.24
CA SER A 665 2.49 8.14 -46.87
C SER A 665 1.58 9.32 -46.54
N ALA A 666 2.11 10.55 -46.62
CA ALA A 666 1.35 11.76 -46.34
C ALA A 666 0.10 11.91 -47.23
N ASN A 667 0.20 11.48 -48.50
CA ASN A 667 -0.90 11.55 -49.46
C ASN A 667 -2.06 10.67 -49.01
N ILE A 668 -1.82 9.39 -48.70
CA ILE A 668 -2.84 8.46 -48.20
C ILE A 668 -3.48 9.00 -46.91
N ARG A 669 -2.68 9.52 -45.95
CA ARG A 669 -3.23 10.09 -44.72
C ARG A 669 -4.06 11.36 -44.94
N GLN A 670 -3.86 12.08 -46.04
CA GLN A 670 -4.69 13.24 -46.40
C GLN A 670 -6.08 12.83 -46.87
N GLU A 671 -6.21 11.66 -47.53
CA GLU A 671 -7.49 11.10 -47.94
C GLU A 671 -8.38 10.74 -46.76
N TYR A 672 -7.83 10.43 -45.60
CA TYR A 672 -8.59 10.06 -44.39
C TYR A 672 -9.12 11.24 -43.55
N LYS A 673 -9.08 12.49 -44.06
CA LYS A 673 -9.43 13.69 -43.27
C LYS A 673 -10.90 13.80 -42.91
N THR A 674 -11.81 13.28 -43.73
CA THR A 674 -13.26 13.37 -43.49
C THR A 674 -13.86 12.02 -43.16
N PRO A 675 -14.96 11.98 -42.41
CA PRO A 675 -15.64 10.71 -42.07
C PRO A 675 -16.06 9.93 -43.32
N GLU A 676 -16.59 10.61 -44.34
CA GLU A 676 -17.07 10.00 -45.59
C GLU A 676 -15.91 9.32 -46.31
N SER A 677 -14.79 9.98 -46.43
CA SER A 677 -13.58 9.44 -47.06
C SER A 677 -13.05 8.23 -46.26
N ARG A 678 -13.08 8.29 -44.92
CA ARG A 678 -12.66 7.14 -44.11
C ARG A 678 -13.59 5.92 -44.27
N MET A 679 -14.89 6.13 -44.43
CA MET A 679 -15.82 5.04 -44.74
C MET A 679 -15.44 4.36 -46.05
N GLN A 680 -15.09 5.13 -47.08
CA GLN A 680 -14.67 4.61 -48.38
C GLN A 680 -13.39 3.77 -48.28
N TYR A 681 -12.39 4.22 -47.53
CA TYR A 681 -11.10 3.56 -47.42
C TYR A 681 -10.96 2.67 -46.18
N ARG A 682 -12.07 2.36 -45.51
CA ARG A 682 -12.03 1.60 -44.24
C ARG A 682 -11.40 0.21 -44.41
N GLN A 683 -11.70 -0.48 -45.49
CA GLN A 683 -11.15 -1.83 -45.73
C GLN A 683 -9.63 -1.75 -45.98
N GLU A 684 -9.18 -0.82 -46.80
CA GLU A 684 -7.74 -0.63 -47.06
C GLU A 684 -6.96 -0.30 -45.79
N TYR A 685 -7.54 0.52 -44.92
CA TYR A 685 -6.90 0.85 -43.62
C TYR A 685 -6.92 -0.38 -42.70
N ALA A 686 -7.98 -1.17 -42.66
CA ALA A 686 -8.05 -2.41 -41.90
C ALA A 686 -6.98 -3.41 -42.37
N ASP A 687 -6.84 -3.61 -43.69
CA ASP A 687 -5.85 -4.50 -44.29
C ASP A 687 -4.41 -4.02 -43.95
N PHE A 688 -4.17 -2.71 -43.96
CA PHE A 688 -2.89 -2.12 -43.54
C PHE A 688 -2.60 -2.45 -42.07
N LEU A 689 -3.57 -2.29 -41.16
CA LEU A 689 -3.39 -2.62 -39.75
C LEU A 689 -3.14 -4.11 -39.52
N ASP A 690 -3.85 -4.97 -40.25
CA ASP A 690 -3.69 -6.42 -40.14
C ASP A 690 -2.33 -6.90 -40.68
N ALA A 691 -1.78 -6.22 -41.68
CA ALA A 691 -0.42 -6.43 -42.17
C ALA A 691 0.66 -5.81 -41.29
N SER A 692 0.32 -4.77 -40.51
CA SER A 692 1.25 -4.01 -39.68
C SER A 692 0.97 -4.21 -38.17
N LYS A 693 0.80 -5.44 -37.74
CA LYS A 693 0.61 -5.82 -36.32
C LYS A 693 1.93 -5.73 -35.53
N TYR A 694 1.88 -5.80 -34.21
CA TYR A 694 3.06 -5.98 -33.35
C TYR A 694 3.62 -7.40 -33.51
N TYR A 695 4.94 -7.52 -33.52
CA TYR A 695 5.67 -8.77 -33.66
C TYR A 695 6.40 -9.14 -32.38
N ALA A 696 6.18 -10.36 -31.88
CA ALA A 696 6.73 -10.85 -30.62
C ALA A 696 8.28 -10.92 -30.63
N ASP A 697 8.88 -11.32 -31.74
CA ASP A 697 10.33 -11.42 -31.87
C ASP A 697 11.08 -10.06 -31.69
N VAL A 698 10.41 -8.93 -31.96
CA VAL A 698 10.97 -7.61 -31.69
C VAL A 698 11.02 -7.32 -30.21
N PHE A 699 10.00 -7.69 -29.46
CA PHE A 699 10.00 -7.59 -27.99
C PHE A 699 10.95 -8.61 -27.37
N GLN A 700 11.08 -9.82 -27.93
CA GLN A 700 12.02 -10.83 -27.47
C GLN A 700 13.46 -10.30 -27.50
N ARG A 701 13.85 -9.59 -28.57
CA ARG A 701 15.16 -8.94 -28.66
C ARG A 701 15.42 -7.95 -27.52
N MET A 702 14.42 -7.19 -27.10
CA MET A 702 14.52 -6.29 -25.95
C MET A 702 14.68 -7.08 -24.63
N ILE A 703 13.87 -8.13 -24.46
CA ILE A 703 13.89 -9.00 -23.28
C ILE A 703 15.25 -9.66 -23.14
N ASP A 704 15.83 -10.21 -24.21
CA ASP A 704 17.12 -10.90 -24.18
C ASP A 704 18.25 -9.97 -23.72
N LYS A 705 18.27 -8.70 -24.18
CA LYS A 705 19.25 -7.69 -23.74
C LYS A 705 19.06 -7.32 -22.27
N ILE A 706 17.80 -7.19 -21.82
CA ILE A 706 17.52 -6.87 -20.40
C ILE A 706 17.88 -8.08 -19.52
N GLN A 707 17.57 -9.29 -19.97
CA GLN A 707 17.93 -10.51 -19.22
C GLN A 707 19.46 -10.63 -19.09
N THR A 708 20.22 -10.30 -20.14
CA THR A 708 21.68 -10.25 -20.07
C THR A 708 22.15 -9.25 -19.00
N LEU A 709 21.53 -8.08 -18.90
CA LEU A 709 21.86 -7.09 -17.86
C LEU A 709 21.48 -7.59 -16.44
N VAL A 710 20.39 -8.35 -16.32
CA VAL A 710 19.94 -8.93 -15.05
C VAL A 710 20.91 -10.04 -14.58
N ASP A 711 21.39 -10.84 -15.53
CA ASP A 711 22.29 -11.97 -15.28
C ASP A 711 23.75 -11.55 -15.11
N ASP A 712 24.09 -10.32 -15.54
CA ASP A 712 25.46 -9.78 -15.46
C ASP A 712 25.78 -9.40 -14.00
N THR A 713 26.47 -10.29 -13.34
CA THR A 713 27.03 -10.05 -12.00
C THR A 713 28.46 -9.56 -12.12
N ALA A 714 28.79 -8.46 -11.43
CA ALA A 714 30.18 -7.98 -11.37
C ALA A 714 31.14 -9.12 -11.03
N PRO A 715 32.13 -9.42 -11.85
CA PRO A 715 33.01 -10.57 -11.65
C PRO A 715 33.78 -10.41 -10.33
N GLY A 716 33.66 -11.40 -9.44
CA GLY A 716 34.45 -11.43 -8.21
C GLY A 716 35.95 -11.48 -8.50
N VAL A 717 36.76 -10.95 -7.59
CA VAL A 717 38.23 -10.87 -7.74
C VAL A 717 38.84 -12.23 -8.14
N ASP A 718 38.42 -13.32 -7.49
CA ASP A 718 38.91 -14.67 -7.80
C ASP A 718 38.54 -15.14 -9.21
N HIS A 719 37.42 -14.68 -9.76
CA HIS A 719 36.98 -15.00 -11.10
C HIS A 719 37.78 -14.25 -12.14
N VAL A 720 38.09 -12.97 -11.89
CA VAL A 720 38.98 -12.13 -12.72
C VAL A 720 40.38 -12.69 -12.75
N LEU A 721 40.92 -13.07 -11.57
CA LEU A 721 42.27 -13.63 -11.48
C LEU A 721 42.40 -14.98 -12.19
N ARG A 722 41.34 -15.81 -12.20
CA ARG A 722 41.33 -17.05 -12.97
C ARG A 722 41.25 -16.85 -14.49
N ARG A 723 40.49 -15.86 -14.95
CA ARG A 723 40.32 -15.54 -16.38
C ARG A 723 41.46 -14.69 -16.95
N GLY A 724 42.09 -13.86 -16.11
CA GLY A 724 43.07 -12.88 -16.53
C GLY A 724 42.50 -11.62 -17.20
N HIS A 725 41.19 -11.45 -17.18
CA HIS A 725 40.48 -10.27 -17.72
C HIS A 725 39.13 -10.11 -17.01
N PHE A 726 38.53 -8.92 -17.09
CA PHE A 726 37.19 -8.58 -16.60
C PHE A 726 36.42 -7.78 -17.64
#